data_2300c265f7e309a7c49191ce19789fa9
#
_entry.id   2300c265f7e309a7c49191ce19789fa9
#
_cell.length_a   1.000
_cell.length_b   1.000
_cell.length_c   1.000
_cell.angle_alpha   90.00
_cell.angle_beta   90.00
_cell.angle_gamma   90.00
#
_symmetry.space_group_name_H-M   'P 1'
#
loop_
_entity.id
_entity.type
_entity.pdbx_description
1 polymer ?
#
loop_
_entity_poly.entity_id
_entity_poly.type
_entity_poly.pdbx_seq_one_letter_code
_entity_poly.pdbx_strand_id
1 'polypeptide(L)'
;MPKPTFQSIILNLQSFWAVHGCLITQPYYTQVGAGTMNPATFLRVLGPEPWNVAYVEPSVRPDDGRYGENPNRFQKHTQFQVILKPDTGNPQELYLDSLKALGIDPRQHDIRFVEDNWEQPAISAWGLGWEVWLDGQEITQFTYFQQMGGVTLNPVSVEITYGLERILIALNNAKAIWDEEWGAGVTYGEIIRREEFEHSKYYYEVADIERARQMYDLFSAEADACLAQGLLLPAHDYVLKSSHTFNILDARGAISVAERQAFFRRMRELARKVADGYEEHRKELEYPLLKETKEERRKTLFPLSSFLTHPSSFILEIGTEELPASDVDSAQAYLVSRIPTLLDELHLTHGDIRIYATPRRLVIAADSVSPTQPDREEVVKGPPADKAIVQQTSSLSAGQTGSLTYTPAAQGFAKKNNINVEDLQVREQDGGKYVFAVVKQKGRPTPEVLQEALPKLIAEFKFEKSMRWNNSGVSFSRPIRWFVALLGDMVIPFEYAGVVSGNVSRGLRPYDSPEVKIPSADKYFDVIRDAGIILDKEERKASIVEQVKQAASLVGGEAIIEDGLLSEVANLVEMPTAVMGGFNKEFLSLPRDVLISVMKKHQRYFPIQSKVEGQKSDDPSTFDLRPSTLLPHFIAIRNGDDIGVDIVRQGNEHVLSARFTDANFFVREDLKLKLEEYRPKLASLTFHTKLGSMLDKSSRILKLGAEVGALLGYQGDLNTIKHLGRAAYLCKADLATQMVTEMTSLQGIIGGEYALRSGESPEVAQAIAEQYQTVPRSKIGLAVALTDRLDSLVGLFAAGLAPTGAKDPFGLRRAAIGIVQPLIEHDVDFDLALAVKRSAITQPIEVDEETQGNILEFIAGRLKVVLNEAGYKHDIVEAVLVEQSANPAASAEAVKQLQAWVGREDWSTILPAFARCVRITRDQQKTFKVNEKAFVEKEEKDLFAAIQKTVNRQPSTVDELFEIVVKLTPSINAFFDKVLVMSEDKKLQENRLGLLQQIAALSKGIADMSKLEGF
;
A
#
# COMPACT_ATOMS: atom_id res chain seq x y z
N MET A 1 -13.17 -38.88 -22.41
CA MET A 1 -13.65 -39.31 -21.09
C MET A 1 -15.09 -38.83 -20.93
N PRO A 2 -15.95 -39.49 -20.14
CA PRO A 2 -17.27 -38.92 -19.83
C PRO A 2 -17.10 -37.54 -19.16
N LYS A 3 -18.06 -36.64 -19.38
CA LYS A 3 -18.07 -35.32 -18.80
C LYS A 3 -18.07 -35.44 -17.27
N PRO A 4 -17.19 -34.72 -16.53
CA PRO A 4 -17.20 -34.75 -15.07
C PRO A 4 -18.56 -34.31 -14.50
N THR A 5 -18.99 -34.98 -13.42
CA THR A 5 -20.16 -34.59 -12.64
C THR A 5 -19.76 -34.05 -11.28
N PHE A 6 -20.67 -33.32 -10.61
CA PHE A 6 -20.38 -32.75 -9.28
C PHE A 6 -19.96 -33.87 -8.28
N GLN A 7 -20.68 -34.98 -8.30
CA GLN A 7 -20.35 -36.17 -7.50
C GLN A 7 -18.97 -36.72 -7.82
N SER A 8 -18.60 -36.81 -9.10
CA SER A 8 -17.29 -37.38 -9.51
C SER A 8 -16.10 -36.52 -9.06
N ILE A 9 -16.24 -35.19 -9.03
CA ILE A 9 -15.20 -34.28 -8.52
C ILE A 9 -14.95 -34.55 -7.04
N ILE A 10 -16.02 -34.68 -6.25
CA ILE A 10 -15.94 -34.96 -4.80
C ILE A 10 -15.19 -36.28 -4.57
N LEU A 11 -15.60 -37.35 -5.24
CA LEU A 11 -15.01 -38.66 -5.08
C LEU A 11 -13.53 -38.70 -5.50
N ASN A 12 -13.18 -38.00 -6.58
CA ASN A 12 -11.79 -37.93 -7.06
C ASN A 12 -10.90 -37.18 -6.06
N LEU A 13 -11.36 -36.02 -5.51
CA LEU A 13 -10.60 -35.29 -4.49
C LEU A 13 -10.46 -36.08 -3.19
N GLN A 14 -11.53 -36.75 -2.74
CA GLN A 14 -11.46 -37.63 -1.56
C GLN A 14 -10.42 -38.75 -1.76
N SER A 15 -10.45 -39.40 -2.93
CA SER A 15 -9.48 -40.46 -3.27
C SER A 15 -8.05 -39.93 -3.34
N PHE A 16 -7.84 -38.81 -4.02
CA PHE A 16 -6.53 -38.17 -4.13
C PHE A 16 -5.93 -37.84 -2.75
N TRP A 17 -6.68 -37.12 -1.92
CA TRP A 17 -6.16 -36.68 -0.62
C TRP A 17 -6.03 -37.82 0.38
N ALA A 18 -6.89 -38.85 0.30
CA ALA A 18 -6.72 -40.06 1.11
C ALA A 18 -5.40 -40.79 0.81
N VAL A 19 -5.02 -40.89 -0.46
CA VAL A 19 -3.74 -41.52 -0.88
C VAL A 19 -2.55 -40.67 -0.41
N HIS A 20 -2.71 -39.34 -0.30
CA HIS A 20 -1.69 -38.41 0.21
C HIS A 20 -1.71 -38.22 1.73
N GLY A 21 -2.39 -39.16 2.46
CA GLY A 21 -2.32 -39.23 3.91
C GLY A 21 -3.30 -38.35 4.68
N CYS A 22 -4.29 -37.77 4.02
CA CYS A 22 -5.35 -37.05 4.71
C CYS A 22 -6.44 -38.00 5.23
N LEU A 23 -6.89 -37.78 6.45
CA LEU A 23 -8.10 -38.38 7.00
C LEU A 23 -9.32 -37.76 6.28
N ILE A 24 -10.21 -38.61 5.71
CA ILE A 24 -11.44 -38.12 5.11
C ILE A 24 -12.53 -38.06 6.18
N THR A 25 -12.98 -36.86 6.54
CA THR A 25 -14.07 -36.66 7.52
C THR A 25 -15.37 -36.24 6.82
N GLN A 26 -16.45 -36.11 7.61
CA GLN A 26 -17.77 -35.74 7.14
C GLN A 26 -18.02 -34.23 7.36
N PRO A 27 -18.95 -33.63 6.62
CA PRO A 27 -19.41 -32.26 6.84
C PRO A 27 -19.89 -32.07 8.28
N TYR A 28 -19.79 -30.83 8.77
CA TYR A 28 -20.31 -30.51 10.09
C TYR A 28 -21.84 -30.36 10.03
N TYR A 29 -22.52 -30.71 11.13
CA TYR A 29 -23.98 -30.66 11.19
C TYR A 29 -24.56 -29.27 11.47
N THR A 30 -23.73 -28.32 11.95
CA THR A 30 -24.13 -26.92 12.14
C THR A 30 -23.70 -26.08 10.95
N GLN A 31 -24.51 -25.13 10.53
CA GLN A 31 -24.21 -24.23 9.42
C GLN A 31 -22.91 -23.43 9.67
N VAL A 32 -22.03 -23.44 8.69
CA VAL A 32 -20.78 -22.67 8.69
C VAL A 32 -20.77 -21.71 7.51
N GLY A 33 -20.12 -20.55 7.68
CA GLY A 33 -19.88 -19.59 6.59
C GLY A 33 -18.64 -19.91 5.76
N ALA A 34 -17.77 -20.78 6.27
CA ALA A 34 -16.59 -21.30 5.60
C ALA A 34 -16.19 -22.64 6.22
N GLY A 35 -15.59 -23.54 5.43
CA GLY A 35 -15.09 -24.82 5.91
C GLY A 35 -14.10 -24.70 7.07
N THR A 36 -13.35 -23.61 7.15
CA THR A 36 -12.46 -23.27 8.26
C THR A 36 -13.14 -23.27 9.63
N MET A 37 -14.45 -22.98 9.67
CA MET A 37 -15.21 -22.92 10.93
C MET A 37 -15.61 -24.31 11.46
N ASN A 38 -15.49 -25.38 10.66
CA ASN A 38 -15.67 -26.76 11.11
C ASN A 38 -14.64 -27.09 12.20
N PRO A 39 -15.02 -27.76 13.31
CA PRO A 39 -14.11 -28.21 14.37
C PRO A 39 -12.91 -29.01 13.88
N ALA A 40 -13.04 -29.74 12.76
CA ALA A 40 -11.94 -30.49 12.15
C ALA A 40 -10.80 -29.58 11.64
N THR A 41 -11.11 -28.30 11.36
CA THR A 41 -10.12 -27.24 11.10
C THR A 41 -9.95 -26.37 12.34
N PHE A 42 -10.99 -25.64 12.76
CA PHE A 42 -10.91 -24.59 13.79
C PHE A 42 -10.19 -25.05 15.07
N LEU A 43 -10.50 -26.25 15.57
CA LEU A 43 -9.89 -26.78 16.79
C LEU A 43 -8.58 -27.53 16.51
N ARG A 44 -8.54 -28.29 15.43
CA ARG A 44 -7.43 -29.23 15.19
C ARG A 44 -6.14 -28.56 14.70
N VAL A 45 -6.22 -27.33 14.16
CA VAL A 45 -5.02 -26.56 13.83
C VAL A 45 -4.32 -25.99 15.07
N LEU A 46 -5.01 -25.95 16.23
CA LEU A 46 -4.44 -25.51 17.52
C LEU A 46 -3.43 -26.54 18.07
N GLY A 47 -2.49 -26.04 18.87
CA GLY A 47 -1.46 -26.88 19.52
C GLY A 47 -0.44 -27.46 18.53
N PRO A 48 0.49 -28.31 19.03
CA PRO A 48 1.64 -28.80 18.25
C PRO A 48 1.38 -30.08 17.44
N GLU A 49 0.20 -30.70 17.60
CA GLU A 49 -0.07 -32.02 17.02
C GLU A 49 -0.19 -31.99 15.49
N PRO A 50 0.37 -32.97 14.76
CA PRO A 50 0.18 -33.08 13.32
C PRO A 50 -1.28 -33.39 12.99
N TRP A 51 -1.78 -32.81 11.88
CA TRP A 51 -3.15 -32.99 11.45
C TRP A 51 -3.31 -32.80 9.95
N ASN A 52 -3.59 -33.89 9.23
CA ASN A 52 -3.91 -33.88 7.82
C ASN A 52 -5.34 -34.39 7.64
N VAL A 53 -6.23 -33.55 7.13
CA VAL A 53 -7.66 -33.88 6.96
C VAL A 53 -8.20 -33.29 5.69
N ALA A 54 -9.16 -33.99 5.07
CA ALA A 54 -9.92 -33.49 3.94
C ALA A 54 -11.40 -33.84 4.09
N TYR A 55 -12.30 -32.92 3.70
CA TYR A 55 -13.75 -33.09 3.80
C TYR A 55 -14.51 -32.13 2.91
N VAL A 56 -15.72 -32.52 2.58
CA VAL A 56 -16.72 -31.66 1.91
C VAL A 56 -17.41 -30.81 2.96
N GLU A 57 -17.59 -29.50 2.70
CA GLU A 57 -18.30 -28.61 3.62
C GLU A 57 -19.25 -27.66 2.87
N PRO A 58 -20.56 -27.86 2.98
CA PRO A 58 -21.54 -26.89 2.52
C PRO A 58 -21.42 -25.59 3.32
N SER A 59 -21.02 -24.52 2.68
CA SER A 59 -20.80 -23.20 3.30
C SER A 59 -21.96 -22.26 2.95
N VAL A 60 -22.54 -21.63 3.98
CA VAL A 60 -23.73 -20.78 3.84
C VAL A 60 -23.38 -19.32 4.09
N ARG A 61 -23.61 -18.49 3.08
CA ARG A 61 -23.36 -17.03 3.12
C ARG A 61 -24.62 -16.28 2.66
N PRO A 62 -25.45 -15.78 3.58
CA PRO A 62 -26.69 -15.05 3.24
C PRO A 62 -26.48 -13.92 2.24
N ASP A 63 -25.35 -13.19 2.32
CA ASP A 63 -25.03 -12.05 1.44
C ASP A 63 -24.79 -12.47 -0.02
N ASP A 64 -24.48 -13.74 -0.28
CA ASP A 64 -24.25 -14.29 -1.61
C ASP A 64 -25.54 -14.76 -2.30
N GLY A 65 -26.69 -14.65 -1.65
CA GLY A 65 -27.99 -15.00 -2.24
C GLY A 65 -28.30 -14.22 -3.51
N ARG A 66 -28.78 -14.91 -4.56
CA ARG A 66 -29.11 -14.31 -5.87
C ARG A 66 -30.39 -14.88 -6.47
N TYR A 67 -31.29 -15.44 -5.65
CA TYR A 67 -32.59 -16.01 -6.07
C TYR A 67 -32.48 -17.10 -7.16
N GLY A 68 -31.28 -17.71 -7.36
CA GLY A 68 -31.00 -18.65 -8.44
C GLY A 68 -30.88 -18.02 -9.83
N GLU A 69 -30.72 -16.70 -9.91
CA GLU A 69 -30.53 -15.96 -11.17
C GLU A 69 -29.07 -15.88 -11.60
N ASN A 70 -28.11 -15.94 -10.67
CA ASN A 70 -26.69 -15.89 -11.00
C ASN A 70 -26.15 -17.28 -11.39
N PRO A 71 -25.26 -17.37 -12.39
CA PRO A 71 -24.73 -18.65 -12.88
C PRO A 71 -23.73 -19.33 -11.93
N ASN A 72 -23.03 -18.58 -11.06
CA ASN A 72 -21.93 -19.09 -10.23
C ASN A 72 -21.82 -18.45 -8.83
N ARG A 73 -22.80 -17.62 -8.41
CA ARG A 73 -22.89 -17.03 -7.07
C ARG A 73 -24.26 -17.34 -6.45
N PHE A 74 -24.26 -17.91 -5.26
CA PHE A 74 -25.45 -18.35 -4.53
C PHE A 74 -25.14 -18.50 -3.05
N GLN A 75 -26.17 -18.47 -2.20
CA GLN A 75 -26.05 -18.42 -0.74
C GLN A 75 -25.39 -19.65 -0.11
N LYS A 76 -25.52 -20.85 -0.75
CA LYS A 76 -24.91 -22.08 -0.27
C LYS A 76 -24.02 -22.68 -1.38
N HIS A 77 -22.72 -22.68 -1.16
CA HIS A 77 -21.73 -23.30 -2.05
C HIS A 77 -20.99 -24.41 -1.31
N THR A 78 -20.51 -25.38 -2.07
CA THR A 78 -19.84 -26.55 -1.51
C THR A 78 -18.33 -26.40 -1.62
N GLN A 79 -17.65 -26.34 -0.47
CA GLN A 79 -16.21 -26.34 -0.40
C GLN A 79 -15.68 -27.77 -0.23
N PHE A 80 -14.52 -28.07 -0.82
CA PHE A 80 -13.71 -29.21 -0.42
C PHE A 80 -12.51 -28.67 0.33
N GLN A 81 -12.47 -28.98 1.62
CA GLN A 81 -11.50 -28.43 2.58
C GLN A 81 -10.37 -29.40 2.81
N VAL A 82 -9.11 -28.91 2.76
CA VAL A 82 -7.93 -29.70 3.08
C VAL A 82 -7.07 -28.93 4.08
N ILE A 83 -6.62 -29.62 5.13
CA ILE A 83 -5.66 -29.08 6.09
C ILE A 83 -4.42 -29.96 6.10
N LEU A 84 -3.27 -29.33 5.96
CA LEU A 84 -1.95 -29.96 6.09
C LEU A 84 -1.19 -29.29 7.24
N LYS A 85 -0.88 -30.06 8.29
CA LYS A 85 -0.18 -29.59 9.47
C LYS A 85 0.82 -30.64 9.96
N PRO A 86 2.12 -30.34 9.99
CA PRO A 86 2.76 -29.13 9.48
C PRO A 86 2.76 -29.06 7.94
N ASP A 87 3.30 -27.96 7.39
CA ASP A 87 3.55 -27.80 5.94
C ASP A 87 4.42 -28.99 5.43
N THR A 88 4.00 -29.60 4.34
CA THR A 88 4.68 -30.72 3.68
C THR A 88 5.96 -30.32 2.93
N GLY A 89 6.21 -29.01 2.77
CA GLY A 89 7.31 -28.43 2.01
C GLY A 89 6.99 -28.16 0.54
N ASN A 90 5.93 -28.78 0.01
CA ASN A 90 5.50 -28.64 -1.39
C ASN A 90 3.96 -28.64 -1.57
N PRO A 91 3.20 -27.93 -0.75
CA PRO A 91 1.74 -28.03 -0.78
C PRO A 91 1.13 -27.46 -2.07
N GLN A 92 1.78 -26.48 -2.73
CA GLN A 92 1.29 -25.93 -3.99
C GLN A 92 1.44 -26.94 -5.15
N GLU A 93 2.54 -27.69 -5.21
CA GLU A 93 2.72 -28.76 -6.18
C GLU A 93 1.68 -29.88 -5.97
N LEU A 94 1.46 -30.30 -4.71
CA LEU A 94 0.40 -31.27 -4.38
C LEU A 94 -0.98 -30.77 -4.80
N TYR A 95 -1.26 -29.49 -4.61
CA TYR A 95 -2.50 -28.88 -5.07
C TYR A 95 -2.63 -28.94 -6.59
N LEU A 96 -1.60 -28.56 -7.35
CA LEU A 96 -1.62 -28.64 -8.82
C LEU A 96 -1.78 -30.09 -9.32
N ASP A 97 -1.17 -31.06 -8.64
CA ASP A 97 -1.35 -32.47 -8.95
C ASP A 97 -2.79 -32.94 -8.68
N SER A 98 -3.45 -32.38 -7.66
CA SER A 98 -4.87 -32.65 -7.41
C SER A 98 -5.76 -32.12 -8.54
N LEU A 99 -5.43 -30.96 -9.13
CA LEU A 99 -6.14 -30.42 -10.31
C LEU A 99 -5.95 -31.31 -11.54
N LYS A 100 -4.73 -31.84 -11.76
CA LYS A 100 -4.48 -32.83 -12.82
C LYS A 100 -5.32 -34.10 -12.63
N ALA A 101 -5.47 -34.55 -11.37
CA ALA A 101 -6.33 -35.68 -11.04
C ALA A 101 -7.82 -35.46 -11.36
N LEU A 102 -8.27 -34.19 -11.37
CA LEU A 102 -9.59 -33.77 -11.83
C LEU A 102 -9.69 -33.63 -13.37
N GLY A 103 -8.56 -33.63 -14.07
CA GLY A 103 -8.49 -33.50 -15.53
C GLY A 103 -8.10 -32.07 -16.01
N ILE A 104 -7.68 -31.19 -15.11
CA ILE A 104 -7.17 -29.85 -15.46
C ILE A 104 -5.65 -29.96 -15.74
N ASP A 105 -5.26 -29.76 -16.99
CA ASP A 105 -3.83 -29.71 -17.37
C ASP A 105 -3.30 -28.26 -17.24
N PRO A 106 -2.40 -27.96 -16.28
CA PRO A 106 -1.89 -26.62 -16.06
C PRO A 106 -1.27 -25.95 -17.31
N ARG A 107 -0.81 -26.73 -18.27
CA ARG A 107 -0.21 -26.18 -19.52
C ARG A 107 -1.25 -25.60 -20.48
N GLN A 108 -2.52 -26.05 -20.39
CA GLN A 108 -3.60 -25.62 -21.26
C GLN A 108 -4.41 -24.47 -20.65
N HIS A 109 -4.17 -24.13 -19.40
CA HIS A 109 -4.89 -23.14 -18.61
C HIS A 109 -3.97 -22.04 -18.11
N ASP A 110 -4.55 -20.90 -17.75
CA ASP A 110 -3.87 -19.84 -17.02
C ASP A 110 -4.17 -19.98 -15.51
N ILE A 111 -3.28 -20.67 -14.79
CA ILE A 111 -3.39 -20.84 -13.34
C ILE A 111 -2.51 -19.82 -12.65
N ARG A 112 -3.13 -18.98 -11.82
CA ARG A 112 -2.44 -17.91 -11.06
C ARG A 112 -2.68 -18.07 -9.59
N PHE A 113 -1.64 -17.83 -8.82
CA PHE A 113 -1.69 -17.63 -7.38
C PHE A 113 -1.69 -16.10 -7.13
N VAL A 114 -2.87 -15.54 -6.88
CA VAL A 114 -3.09 -14.11 -6.68
C VAL A 114 -3.15 -13.84 -5.19
N GLU A 115 -2.46 -12.81 -4.72
CA GLU A 115 -2.40 -12.46 -3.31
C GLU A 115 -3.78 -12.47 -2.65
N ASP A 116 -3.90 -13.17 -1.52
CA ASP A 116 -5.03 -13.11 -0.60
C ASP A 116 -4.55 -12.97 0.84
N ASN A 117 -5.12 -12.00 1.54
CA ASN A 117 -4.92 -11.75 2.96
C ASN A 117 -6.19 -12.16 3.70
N TRP A 118 -6.37 -13.45 3.86
CA TRP A 118 -7.60 -14.03 4.38
C TRP A 118 -7.82 -13.74 5.87
N GLU A 119 -9.02 -13.31 6.21
CA GLU A 119 -9.46 -13.06 7.59
C GLU A 119 -10.88 -13.56 7.82
N GLN A 120 -11.11 -14.17 8.99
CA GLN A 120 -12.46 -14.51 9.49
C GLN A 120 -12.67 -13.85 10.86
N PRO A 121 -13.23 -12.63 10.87
CA PRO A 121 -13.35 -11.83 12.10
C PRO A 121 -14.20 -12.48 13.20
N ALA A 122 -15.21 -13.27 12.84
CA ALA A 122 -16.12 -13.92 13.80
C ALA A 122 -15.39 -14.90 14.73
N ILE A 123 -14.38 -15.60 14.22
CA ILE A 123 -13.59 -16.58 14.97
C ILE A 123 -12.15 -16.13 15.24
N SER A 124 -11.82 -14.87 14.99
CA SER A 124 -10.48 -14.32 15.21
C SER A 124 -9.38 -15.15 14.54
N ALA A 125 -9.61 -15.52 13.28
CA ALA A 125 -8.67 -16.27 12.45
C ALA A 125 -8.15 -15.40 11.32
N TRP A 126 -6.86 -15.56 10.97
CA TRP A 126 -6.26 -14.94 9.80
C TRP A 126 -5.06 -15.72 9.29
N GLY A 127 -4.78 -15.52 8.02
CA GLY A 127 -3.65 -16.12 7.34
C GLY A 127 -3.27 -15.38 6.07
N LEU A 128 -2.13 -15.71 5.51
CA LEU A 128 -1.65 -15.15 4.26
C LEU A 128 -1.52 -16.27 3.22
N GLY A 129 -1.81 -15.94 1.98
CA GLY A 129 -1.77 -16.92 0.90
C GLY A 129 -2.22 -16.35 -0.42
N TRP A 130 -3.05 -17.10 -1.11
CA TRP A 130 -3.50 -16.78 -2.46
C TRP A 130 -4.93 -17.25 -2.71
N GLU A 131 -5.64 -16.49 -3.55
CA GLU A 131 -6.69 -17.04 -4.38
C GLU A 131 -6.04 -17.73 -5.57
N VAL A 132 -6.41 -18.98 -5.86
CA VAL A 132 -5.97 -19.65 -7.08
C VAL A 132 -7.00 -19.45 -8.17
N TRP A 133 -6.58 -18.78 -9.23
CA TRP A 133 -7.42 -18.47 -10.38
C TRP A 133 -7.13 -19.41 -11.52
N LEU A 134 -8.17 -19.98 -12.10
CA LEU A 134 -8.15 -20.75 -13.32
C LEU A 134 -8.84 -19.94 -14.42
N ASP A 135 -8.08 -19.54 -15.43
CA ASP A 135 -8.58 -18.73 -16.56
C ASP A 135 -9.38 -17.49 -16.10
N GLY A 136 -8.87 -16.82 -15.06
CA GLY A 136 -9.52 -15.64 -14.46
C GLY A 136 -10.59 -15.92 -13.42
N GLN A 137 -11.03 -17.18 -13.24
CA GLN A 137 -12.00 -17.57 -12.21
C GLN A 137 -11.27 -18.06 -10.96
N GLU A 138 -11.52 -17.43 -9.82
CA GLU A 138 -11.12 -17.98 -8.53
C GLU A 138 -11.81 -19.33 -8.32
N ILE A 139 -11.00 -20.39 -8.12
CA ILE A 139 -11.49 -21.76 -7.90
C ILE A 139 -11.10 -22.30 -6.52
N THR A 140 -10.11 -21.70 -5.85
CA THR A 140 -9.57 -22.20 -4.59
C THR A 140 -8.99 -21.05 -3.79
N GLN A 141 -9.18 -21.08 -2.47
CA GLN A 141 -8.38 -20.32 -1.52
C GLN A 141 -7.26 -21.21 -0.96
N PHE A 142 -6.06 -20.67 -0.89
CA PHE A 142 -4.87 -21.35 -0.42
C PHE A 142 -4.18 -20.52 0.65
N THR A 143 -4.30 -20.90 1.93
CA THR A 143 -3.95 -20.06 3.06
C THR A 143 -2.98 -20.73 4.02
N TYR A 144 -1.96 -20.02 4.46
CA TYR A 144 -1.14 -20.39 5.62
C TYR A 144 -1.69 -19.67 6.86
N PHE A 145 -2.35 -20.40 7.73
CA PHE A 145 -2.89 -19.82 8.96
C PHE A 145 -1.78 -19.35 9.90
N GLN A 146 -1.87 -18.11 10.31
CA GLN A 146 -0.99 -17.53 11.31
C GLN A 146 -1.63 -17.52 12.70
N GLN A 147 -2.96 -17.38 12.74
CA GLN A 147 -3.76 -17.33 13.96
C GLN A 147 -5.10 -18.04 13.79
N MET A 148 -5.58 -18.71 14.84
CA MET A 148 -6.91 -19.32 14.91
C MET A 148 -7.50 -19.12 16.30
N GLY A 149 -8.75 -18.66 16.40
CA GLY A 149 -9.39 -18.37 17.69
C GLY A 149 -8.63 -17.32 18.51
N GLY A 150 -7.85 -16.44 17.89
CA GLY A 150 -6.97 -15.49 18.59
C GLY A 150 -5.65 -16.10 19.09
N VAL A 151 -5.43 -17.42 18.91
CA VAL A 151 -4.18 -18.12 19.29
C VAL A 151 -3.22 -18.11 18.10
N THR A 152 -1.98 -17.69 18.32
CA THR A 152 -0.92 -17.79 17.33
C THR A 152 -0.51 -19.24 17.11
N LEU A 153 -0.55 -19.71 15.86
CA LEU A 153 -0.29 -21.12 15.54
C LEU A 153 1.21 -21.43 15.49
N ASN A 154 1.57 -22.59 16.07
CA ASN A 154 2.91 -23.17 15.96
C ASN A 154 2.82 -24.71 16.17
N PRO A 155 3.08 -25.52 15.11
CA PRO A 155 3.41 -25.14 13.75
C PRO A 155 2.23 -24.46 13.03
N VAL A 156 2.52 -23.69 11.97
CA VAL A 156 1.49 -23.16 11.07
C VAL A 156 0.91 -24.33 10.27
N SER A 157 -0.34 -24.15 9.82
CA SER A 157 -1.04 -25.10 8.94
C SER A 157 -1.37 -24.48 7.59
N VAL A 158 -1.40 -25.32 6.57
CA VAL A 158 -1.86 -24.95 5.23
C VAL A 158 -3.31 -25.35 5.10
N GLU A 159 -4.15 -24.42 4.66
CA GLU A 159 -5.52 -24.69 4.23
C GLU A 159 -5.62 -24.58 2.73
N ILE A 160 -6.30 -25.54 2.10
CA ILE A 160 -6.64 -25.54 0.68
C ILE A 160 -8.15 -25.72 0.57
N THR A 161 -8.85 -24.69 0.12
CA THR A 161 -10.33 -24.63 0.07
C THR A 161 -10.80 -24.56 -1.38
N TYR A 162 -11.16 -25.70 -1.96
CA TYR A 162 -11.67 -25.77 -3.34
C TYR A 162 -13.14 -25.32 -3.40
N GLY A 163 -13.48 -24.49 -4.38
CA GLY A 163 -14.85 -24.14 -4.76
C GLY A 163 -15.38 -25.11 -5.82
N LEU A 164 -16.09 -26.15 -5.42
CA LEU A 164 -16.43 -27.28 -6.29
C LEU A 164 -17.27 -26.89 -7.49
N GLU A 165 -18.23 -25.99 -7.32
CA GLU A 165 -19.11 -25.51 -8.39
C GLU A 165 -18.33 -24.77 -9.48
N ARG A 166 -17.41 -23.92 -9.08
CA ARG A 166 -16.56 -23.15 -10.01
C ARG A 166 -15.60 -24.08 -10.78
N ILE A 167 -15.08 -25.11 -10.12
CA ILE A 167 -14.25 -26.14 -10.76
C ILE A 167 -15.06 -26.92 -11.78
N LEU A 168 -16.31 -27.33 -11.46
CA LEU A 168 -17.18 -28.04 -12.39
C LEU A 168 -17.53 -27.20 -13.62
N ILE A 169 -17.85 -25.93 -13.41
CA ILE A 169 -18.09 -24.96 -14.48
C ILE A 169 -16.89 -24.88 -15.42
N ALA A 170 -15.69 -24.75 -14.87
CA ALA A 170 -14.44 -24.65 -15.63
C ALA A 170 -14.15 -25.93 -16.41
N LEU A 171 -14.23 -27.09 -15.76
CA LEU A 171 -13.98 -28.40 -16.38
C LEU A 171 -14.93 -28.68 -17.55
N ASN A 172 -16.18 -28.26 -17.43
CA ASN A 172 -17.23 -28.53 -18.41
C ASN A 172 -17.43 -27.39 -19.41
N ASN A 173 -16.71 -26.26 -19.27
CA ASN A 173 -16.95 -25.02 -20.01
C ASN A 173 -18.45 -24.64 -19.99
N ALA A 174 -19.04 -24.75 -18.80
CA ALA A 174 -20.48 -24.55 -18.60
C ALA A 174 -20.82 -23.06 -18.46
N LYS A 175 -22.02 -22.65 -18.90
CA LYS A 175 -22.51 -21.27 -18.75
C LYS A 175 -23.06 -20.99 -17.36
N ALA A 176 -23.59 -22.01 -16.71
CA ALA A 176 -24.15 -21.91 -15.36
C ALA A 176 -24.06 -23.27 -14.67
N ILE A 177 -23.94 -23.25 -13.35
CA ILE A 177 -23.92 -24.47 -12.55
C ILE A 177 -25.27 -25.23 -12.61
N TRP A 178 -26.36 -24.50 -12.83
CA TRP A 178 -27.73 -25.04 -12.73
C TRP A 178 -28.01 -26.17 -13.70
N ASP A 179 -27.37 -26.17 -14.86
CA ASP A 179 -27.56 -27.15 -15.94
C ASP A 179 -26.55 -28.31 -15.86
N GLU A 180 -25.58 -28.22 -14.96
CA GLU A 180 -24.54 -29.25 -14.80
C GLU A 180 -25.05 -30.46 -14.03
N GLU A 181 -24.60 -31.65 -14.42
CA GLU A 181 -24.99 -32.89 -13.79
C GLU A 181 -24.38 -33.00 -12.39
N TRP A 182 -25.26 -33.20 -11.40
CA TRP A 182 -24.84 -33.61 -10.07
C TRP A 182 -24.32 -35.05 -10.07
N GLY A 183 -25.08 -35.95 -10.65
CA GLY A 183 -24.81 -37.38 -10.83
C GLY A 183 -26.07 -38.15 -11.18
N ALA A 184 -25.92 -39.33 -11.78
CA ALA A 184 -27.03 -40.20 -12.14
C ALA A 184 -28.13 -39.55 -13.02
N GLY A 185 -27.75 -38.56 -13.84
CA GLY A 185 -28.64 -37.82 -14.74
C GLY A 185 -29.47 -36.72 -14.07
N VAL A 186 -29.22 -36.38 -12.80
CA VAL A 186 -29.89 -35.31 -12.08
C VAL A 186 -29.01 -34.04 -12.14
N THR A 187 -29.60 -32.88 -12.46
CA THR A 187 -28.86 -31.63 -12.54
C THR A 187 -28.64 -30.97 -11.16
N TYR A 188 -27.62 -30.14 -11.04
CA TYR A 188 -27.39 -29.31 -9.84
C TYR A 188 -28.59 -28.40 -9.54
N GLY A 189 -29.23 -27.87 -10.59
CA GLY A 189 -30.38 -26.99 -10.45
C GLY A 189 -31.62 -27.69 -9.87
N GLU A 190 -31.85 -28.96 -10.21
CA GLU A 190 -32.95 -29.72 -9.64
C GLU A 190 -32.82 -29.95 -8.14
N ILE A 191 -31.60 -30.01 -7.64
CA ILE A 191 -31.32 -30.21 -6.21
C ILE A 191 -31.30 -28.89 -5.45
N ILE A 192 -30.64 -27.83 -5.96
CA ILE A 192 -30.25 -26.65 -5.17
C ILE A 192 -31.03 -25.38 -5.52
N ARG A 193 -31.50 -25.22 -6.79
CA ARG A 193 -32.03 -23.91 -7.25
C ARG A 193 -33.29 -23.45 -6.48
N ARG A 194 -34.12 -24.36 -6.03
CA ARG A 194 -35.31 -24.04 -5.24
C ARG A 194 -34.90 -23.55 -3.82
N GLU A 195 -33.95 -24.24 -3.23
CA GLU A 195 -33.39 -23.87 -1.93
C GLU A 195 -32.75 -22.47 -1.99
N GLU A 196 -31.99 -22.18 -3.04
CA GLU A 196 -31.37 -20.86 -3.27
C GLU A 196 -32.40 -19.74 -3.33
N PHE A 197 -33.52 -19.96 -4.07
CA PHE A 197 -34.60 -18.99 -4.18
C PHE A 197 -35.25 -18.71 -2.83
N GLU A 198 -35.63 -19.75 -2.09
CA GLU A 198 -36.34 -19.62 -0.83
C GLU A 198 -35.47 -18.98 0.26
N HIS A 199 -34.20 -19.36 0.34
CA HIS A 199 -33.28 -18.78 1.30
C HIS A 199 -32.92 -17.31 0.96
N SER A 200 -32.69 -16.97 -0.32
CA SER A 200 -32.49 -15.58 -0.74
C SER A 200 -33.68 -14.71 -0.34
N LYS A 201 -34.92 -15.20 -0.61
CA LYS A 201 -36.12 -14.50 -0.22
C LYS A 201 -36.26 -14.33 1.30
N TYR A 202 -35.91 -15.37 2.07
CA TYR A 202 -35.91 -15.29 3.52
C TYR A 202 -34.88 -14.25 4.01
N TYR A 203 -33.63 -14.30 3.53
CA TYR A 203 -32.57 -13.43 4.00
C TYR A 203 -32.82 -11.96 3.67
N TYR A 204 -33.32 -11.66 2.48
CA TYR A 204 -33.46 -10.27 2.04
C TYR A 204 -34.84 -9.66 2.33
N GLU A 205 -35.92 -10.47 2.42
CA GLU A 205 -37.24 -9.94 2.49
C GLU A 205 -38.02 -10.32 3.77
N VAL A 206 -37.92 -11.58 4.21
CA VAL A 206 -38.85 -12.16 5.20
C VAL A 206 -38.30 -12.19 6.63
N ALA A 207 -36.96 -12.34 6.80
CA ALA A 207 -36.34 -12.45 8.11
C ALA A 207 -36.70 -11.24 8.99
N ASP A 208 -37.30 -11.49 10.16
CA ASP A 208 -37.66 -10.47 11.13
C ASP A 208 -36.43 -10.03 11.91
N ILE A 209 -36.09 -8.75 11.83
CA ILE A 209 -34.86 -8.17 12.38
C ILE A 209 -34.85 -8.32 13.92
N GLU A 210 -35.98 -8.04 14.59
CA GLU A 210 -36.04 -8.08 16.06
C GLU A 210 -35.89 -9.50 16.60
N ARG A 211 -36.56 -10.46 15.97
CA ARG A 211 -36.38 -11.88 16.32
C ARG A 211 -34.98 -12.39 16.05
N ALA A 212 -34.36 -11.96 14.95
CA ALA A 212 -32.98 -12.35 14.66
C ALA A 212 -32.00 -11.76 15.69
N ARG A 213 -32.19 -10.53 16.17
CA ARG A 213 -31.42 -9.96 17.28
C ARG A 213 -31.59 -10.77 18.57
N GLN A 214 -32.81 -11.11 18.93
CA GLN A 214 -33.09 -11.95 20.10
C GLN A 214 -32.45 -13.34 19.99
N MET A 215 -32.47 -13.96 18.80
CA MET A 215 -31.82 -15.24 18.55
C MET A 215 -30.31 -15.13 18.74
N TYR A 216 -29.67 -14.08 18.24
CA TYR A 216 -28.24 -13.83 18.44
C TYR A 216 -27.86 -13.73 19.92
N ASP A 217 -28.65 -12.97 20.69
CA ASP A 217 -28.40 -12.79 22.12
C ASP A 217 -28.56 -14.11 22.90
N LEU A 218 -29.61 -14.89 22.58
CA LEU A 218 -29.85 -16.21 23.19
C LEU A 218 -28.71 -17.20 22.85
N PHE A 219 -28.28 -17.28 21.60
CA PHE A 219 -27.19 -18.16 21.19
C PHE A 219 -25.87 -17.76 21.86
N SER A 220 -25.59 -16.47 21.97
CA SER A 220 -24.40 -15.98 22.67
C SER A 220 -24.43 -16.31 24.17
N ALA A 221 -25.60 -16.25 24.80
CA ALA A 221 -25.76 -16.61 26.21
C ALA A 221 -25.60 -18.11 26.45
N GLU A 222 -26.14 -18.96 25.56
CA GLU A 222 -25.95 -20.42 25.62
C GLU A 222 -24.49 -20.82 25.40
N ALA A 223 -23.76 -20.13 24.53
CA ALA A 223 -22.32 -20.35 24.38
C ALA A 223 -21.58 -20.13 25.71
N ASP A 224 -21.87 -19.03 26.42
CA ASP A 224 -21.29 -18.79 27.75
C ASP A 224 -21.69 -19.86 28.76
N ALA A 225 -22.95 -20.30 28.76
CA ALA A 225 -23.43 -21.35 29.69
C ALA A 225 -22.69 -22.68 29.45
N CYS A 226 -22.46 -23.06 28.19
CA CYS A 226 -21.67 -24.23 27.83
C CYS A 226 -20.21 -24.10 28.27
N LEU A 227 -19.59 -22.94 28.02
CA LEU A 227 -18.21 -22.66 28.44
C LEU A 227 -18.05 -22.73 29.97
N ALA A 228 -19.02 -22.24 30.72
CA ALA A 228 -19.00 -22.31 32.18
C ALA A 228 -19.01 -23.76 32.73
N GLN A 229 -19.45 -24.72 31.93
CA GLN A 229 -19.45 -26.15 32.21
C GLN A 229 -18.32 -26.92 31.53
N GLY A 230 -17.38 -26.24 30.84
CA GLY A 230 -16.30 -26.87 30.08
C GLY A 230 -16.75 -27.63 28.81
N LEU A 231 -17.97 -27.34 28.30
CA LEU A 231 -18.52 -27.98 27.12
C LEU A 231 -18.13 -27.21 25.84
N LEU A 232 -16.94 -27.46 25.31
CA LEU A 232 -16.31 -26.68 24.24
C LEU A 232 -17.00 -26.84 22.89
N LEU A 233 -17.37 -28.07 22.48
CA LEU A 233 -18.03 -28.32 21.20
C LEU A 233 -19.43 -27.72 21.13
N PRO A 234 -20.34 -27.93 22.14
CA PRO A 234 -21.61 -27.23 22.19
C PRO A 234 -21.46 -25.70 22.20
N ALA A 235 -20.47 -25.17 22.91
CA ALA A 235 -20.19 -23.73 22.89
C ALA A 235 -19.82 -23.24 21.48
N HIS A 236 -19.00 -24.00 20.76
CA HIS A 236 -18.63 -23.68 19.37
C HIS A 236 -19.88 -23.70 18.44
N ASP A 237 -20.77 -24.68 18.59
CA ASP A 237 -22.04 -24.70 17.84
C ASP A 237 -22.85 -23.41 18.01
N TYR A 238 -22.91 -22.88 19.23
CA TYR A 238 -23.62 -21.62 19.48
C TYR A 238 -22.85 -20.40 18.95
N VAL A 239 -21.54 -20.43 18.89
CA VAL A 239 -20.75 -19.38 18.18
C VAL A 239 -21.08 -19.40 16.69
N LEU A 240 -21.18 -20.57 16.04
CA LEU A 240 -21.55 -20.71 14.64
C LEU A 240 -22.97 -20.22 14.38
N LYS A 241 -23.93 -20.56 15.23
CA LYS A 241 -25.33 -20.07 15.15
C LYS A 241 -25.40 -18.55 15.30
N SER A 242 -24.61 -17.98 16.23
CA SER A 242 -24.48 -16.52 16.37
C SER A 242 -23.94 -15.88 15.11
N SER A 243 -22.89 -16.45 14.50
CA SER A 243 -22.30 -15.97 13.25
C SER A 243 -23.27 -16.02 12.08
N HIS A 244 -24.02 -17.11 11.91
CA HIS A 244 -25.03 -17.22 10.87
C HIS A 244 -26.17 -16.20 11.06
N THR A 245 -26.63 -16.03 12.30
CA THR A 245 -27.67 -15.05 12.63
C THR A 245 -27.21 -13.61 12.39
N PHE A 246 -25.95 -13.31 12.72
CA PHE A 246 -25.31 -12.03 12.38
C PHE A 246 -25.34 -11.80 10.85
N ASN A 247 -24.97 -12.80 10.04
CA ASN A 247 -24.96 -12.68 8.58
C ASN A 247 -26.38 -12.42 8.02
N ILE A 248 -27.44 -12.99 8.63
CA ILE A 248 -28.84 -12.68 8.27
C ILE A 248 -29.16 -11.21 8.57
N LEU A 249 -28.79 -10.71 9.76
CA LEU A 249 -29.01 -9.31 10.11
C LEU A 249 -28.26 -8.36 9.18
N ASP A 250 -27.08 -8.74 8.79
CA ASP A 250 -26.22 -7.97 7.87
C ASP A 250 -26.82 -7.93 6.46
N ALA A 251 -27.25 -9.07 5.92
CA ALA A 251 -27.95 -9.17 4.63
C ALA A 251 -29.26 -8.35 4.61
N ARG A 252 -29.93 -8.21 5.78
CA ARG A 252 -31.12 -7.34 5.96
C ARG A 252 -30.77 -5.84 6.01
N GLY A 253 -29.48 -5.47 6.01
CA GLY A 253 -29.03 -4.09 6.24
C GLY A 253 -29.38 -3.54 7.62
N ALA A 254 -29.54 -4.43 8.61
CA ALA A 254 -30.02 -4.09 9.95
C ALA A 254 -28.88 -3.75 10.94
N ILE A 255 -27.62 -3.81 10.51
CA ILE A 255 -26.45 -3.64 11.37
C ILE A 255 -25.65 -2.41 10.92
N SER A 256 -25.48 -1.44 11.81
CA SER A 256 -24.59 -0.31 11.59
C SER A 256 -23.10 -0.74 11.73
N VAL A 257 -22.18 0.07 11.18
CA VAL A 257 -20.73 -0.20 11.28
C VAL A 257 -20.27 -0.29 12.75
N ALA A 258 -20.84 0.53 13.64
CA ALA A 258 -20.50 0.49 15.06
C ALA A 258 -21.02 -0.79 15.74
N GLU A 259 -22.24 -1.20 15.43
CA GLU A 259 -22.83 -2.45 15.95
C GLU A 259 -22.06 -3.66 15.42
N ARG A 260 -21.68 -3.67 14.15
CA ARG A 260 -20.86 -4.74 13.53
C ARG A 260 -19.61 -5.05 14.37
N GLN A 261 -18.92 -4.02 14.84
CA GLN A 261 -17.74 -4.18 15.71
C GLN A 261 -18.09 -4.82 17.07
N ALA A 262 -19.28 -4.51 17.64
CA ALA A 262 -19.73 -5.10 18.88
C ALA A 262 -20.08 -6.59 18.71
N PHE A 263 -20.79 -6.94 17.62
CA PHE A 263 -21.11 -8.34 17.27
C PHE A 263 -19.84 -9.17 17.08
N PHE A 264 -18.87 -8.67 16.28
CA PHE A 264 -17.61 -9.37 16.08
C PHE A 264 -16.77 -9.50 17.36
N ARG A 265 -16.75 -8.46 18.20
CA ARG A 265 -16.05 -8.53 19.49
C ARG A 265 -16.60 -9.68 20.33
N ARG A 266 -17.93 -9.76 20.41
CA ARG A 266 -18.61 -10.80 21.20
C ARG A 266 -18.32 -12.20 20.67
N MET A 267 -18.44 -12.42 19.37
CA MET A 267 -18.12 -13.71 18.76
C MET A 267 -16.66 -14.10 18.96
N ARG A 268 -15.73 -13.15 18.79
CA ARG A 268 -14.29 -13.35 19.03
C ARG A 268 -13.98 -13.75 20.47
N GLU A 269 -14.62 -13.12 21.44
CA GLU A 269 -14.46 -13.47 22.86
C GLU A 269 -14.87 -14.91 23.13
N LEU A 270 -16.00 -15.34 22.59
CA LEU A 270 -16.50 -16.71 22.71
C LEU A 270 -15.58 -17.71 21.99
N ALA A 271 -15.22 -17.43 20.74
CA ALA A 271 -14.30 -18.27 19.95
C ALA A 271 -12.94 -18.42 20.62
N ARG A 272 -12.42 -17.34 21.23
CA ARG A 272 -11.16 -17.39 22.00
C ARG A 272 -11.25 -18.31 23.20
N LYS A 273 -12.33 -18.24 23.97
CA LYS A 273 -12.54 -19.13 25.13
C LYS A 273 -12.62 -20.61 24.71
N VAL A 274 -13.28 -20.89 23.58
CA VAL A 274 -13.35 -22.24 23.00
C VAL A 274 -11.96 -22.73 22.61
N ALA A 275 -11.17 -21.88 21.93
CA ALA A 275 -9.83 -22.22 21.47
C ALA A 275 -8.87 -22.47 22.63
N ASP A 276 -8.84 -21.58 23.63
CA ASP A 276 -8.01 -21.70 24.83
C ASP A 276 -8.36 -22.97 25.61
N GLY A 277 -9.66 -23.24 25.84
CA GLY A 277 -10.10 -24.45 26.53
C GLY A 277 -9.76 -25.74 25.78
N TYR A 278 -9.81 -25.71 24.43
CA TYR A 278 -9.41 -26.88 23.64
C TYR A 278 -7.91 -27.12 23.72
N GLU A 279 -7.09 -26.07 23.63
CA GLU A 279 -5.63 -26.19 23.74
C GLU A 279 -5.22 -26.72 25.13
N GLU A 280 -5.86 -26.22 26.19
CA GLU A 280 -5.64 -26.74 27.56
C GLU A 280 -6.00 -28.21 27.67
N HIS A 281 -7.17 -28.62 27.15
CA HIS A 281 -7.58 -30.03 27.16
C HIS A 281 -6.60 -30.92 26.37
N ARG A 282 -6.08 -30.45 25.20
CA ARG A 282 -5.08 -31.22 24.46
C ARG A 282 -3.75 -31.36 25.22
N LYS A 283 -3.38 -30.33 25.97
CA LYS A 283 -2.20 -30.30 26.83
C LYS A 283 -2.35 -31.26 28.01
N GLU A 284 -3.51 -31.30 28.63
CA GLU A 284 -3.82 -32.27 29.68
C GLU A 284 -3.71 -33.74 29.22
N LEU A 285 -4.05 -33.99 27.96
CA LEU A 285 -3.91 -35.30 27.31
C LEU A 285 -2.48 -35.57 26.80
N GLU A 286 -1.51 -34.67 27.10
CA GLU A 286 -0.10 -34.79 26.68
C GLU A 286 0.05 -34.91 25.15
N TYR A 287 -0.86 -34.32 24.37
CA TYR A 287 -0.84 -34.31 22.90
C TYR A 287 -0.70 -35.71 22.27
N PRO A 288 -1.68 -36.59 22.36
CA PRO A 288 -1.55 -38.01 22.01
C PRO A 288 -1.22 -38.30 20.54
N LEU A 289 -1.34 -37.31 19.64
CA LEU A 289 -0.94 -37.46 18.22
C LEU A 289 0.50 -37.03 17.94
N LEU A 290 1.23 -36.48 18.94
CA LEU A 290 2.66 -36.23 18.80
C LEU A 290 3.38 -37.59 18.85
N LYS A 291 3.87 -38.05 17.69
CA LYS A 291 4.82 -39.18 17.60
C LYS A 291 6.22 -38.60 17.77
N GLU A 292 7.09 -39.29 18.51
CA GLU A 292 8.52 -38.99 18.55
C GLU A 292 9.06 -39.02 17.11
N THR A 293 9.33 -37.87 16.54
CA THR A 293 9.99 -37.73 15.25
C THR A 293 11.46 -38.04 15.45
N LYS A 294 11.95 -39.08 14.77
CA LYS A 294 13.39 -39.29 14.59
C LYS A 294 13.96 -38.05 13.96
N GLU A 295 14.98 -37.44 14.61
CA GLU A 295 15.71 -36.26 14.13
C GLU A 295 15.98 -36.39 12.62
N GLU A 296 15.42 -35.46 11.83
CA GLU A 296 15.82 -35.30 10.44
C GLU A 296 17.31 -34.94 10.41
N ARG A 297 18.08 -35.76 9.71
CA ARG A 297 19.51 -35.54 9.50
C ARG A 297 19.70 -34.12 8.93
N ARG A 298 20.36 -33.25 9.69
CA ARG A 298 20.88 -31.97 9.19
C ARG A 298 21.70 -32.29 7.94
N LYS A 299 21.27 -31.77 6.78
CA LYS A 299 22.09 -31.79 5.57
C LYS A 299 23.36 -31.01 5.88
N THR A 300 24.48 -31.69 5.88
CA THR A 300 25.77 -31.08 6.14
C THR A 300 26.11 -30.16 4.96
N LEU A 301 26.34 -28.89 5.25
CA LEU A 301 26.89 -27.93 4.26
C LEU A 301 28.23 -28.47 3.78
N PHE A 302 28.42 -28.54 2.48
CA PHE A 302 29.71 -28.96 1.91
C PHE A 302 30.78 -27.89 2.22
N PRO A 303 31.98 -28.28 2.67
CA PRO A 303 33.07 -27.32 2.86
C PRO A 303 33.46 -26.70 1.53
N LEU A 304 33.80 -25.42 1.53
CA LEU A 304 34.37 -24.70 0.39
C LEU A 304 35.69 -25.41 -0.01
N SER A 305 35.73 -25.99 -1.19
CA SER A 305 36.84 -26.85 -1.63
C SER A 305 37.81 -26.21 -2.63
N SER A 306 37.56 -24.96 -3.05
CA SER A 306 38.42 -24.26 -4.01
C SER A 306 38.56 -22.77 -3.70
N PHE A 307 39.70 -22.18 -4.06
CA PHE A 307 39.96 -20.75 -3.95
C PHE A 307 39.91 -20.12 -5.34
N LEU A 308 39.12 -19.07 -5.50
CA LEU A 308 39.14 -18.25 -6.70
C LEU A 308 40.40 -17.37 -6.70
N THR A 309 41.04 -17.26 -7.84
CA THR A 309 42.27 -16.43 -8.03
C THR A 309 42.03 -15.17 -8.86
N HIS A 310 40.83 -15.05 -9.49
CA HIS A 310 40.47 -13.93 -10.35
C HIS A 310 39.10 -13.37 -9.99
N PRO A 311 38.82 -12.08 -10.25
CA PRO A 311 37.49 -11.52 -10.13
C PRO A 311 36.45 -12.33 -10.93
N SER A 312 35.33 -12.62 -10.37
CA SER A 312 34.31 -13.47 -10.94
C SER A 312 32.90 -12.87 -10.80
N SER A 313 32.02 -13.18 -11.70
CA SER A 313 30.60 -12.78 -11.59
C SER A 313 29.95 -13.48 -10.41
N PHE A 314 29.10 -12.73 -9.70
CA PHE A 314 28.31 -13.22 -8.59
C PHE A 314 26.82 -13.23 -8.94
N ILE A 315 26.12 -14.28 -8.58
CA ILE A 315 24.66 -14.40 -8.65
C ILE A 315 24.11 -14.88 -7.32
N LEU A 316 23.08 -14.18 -6.84
CA LEU A 316 22.14 -14.68 -5.83
C LEU A 316 20.74 -14.63 -6.41
N GLU A 317 20.06 -15.77 -6.47
CA GLU A 317 18.62 -15.86 -6.70
C GLU A 317 17.96 -16.36 -5.42
N ILE A 318 16.99 -15.58 -4.92
CA ILE A 318 16.12 -15.98 -3.84
C ILE A 318 14.81 -16.43 -4.49
N GLY A 319 14.59 -17.74 -4.52
CA GLY A 319 13.39 -18.33 -5.09
C GLY A 319 12.27 -18.46 -4.08
N THR A 320 11.10 -17.96 -4.43
CA THR A 320 9.93 -17.91 -3.55
C THR A 320 8.70 -18.51 -4.22
N GLU A 321 7.65 -18.73 -3.45
CA GLU A 321 6.31 -18.80 -4.01
C GLU A 321 5.87 -17.39 -4.43
N GLU A 322 4.76 -17.29 -5.19
CA GLU A 322 4.34 -16.04 -5.83
C GLU A 322 4.20 -14.87 -4.86
N LEU A 323 5.08 -13.89 -5.00
CA LEU A 323 5.08 -12.65 -4.22
C LEU A 323 3.93 -11.73 -4.66
N PRO A 324 3.30 -10.99 -3.75
CA PRO A 324 2.43 -9.87 -4.09
C PRO A 324 3.11 -8.87 -5.04
N ALA A 325 2.36 -8.27 -5.96
CA ALA A 325 2.92 -7.34 -6.93
C ALA A 325 3.64 -6.14 -6.27
N SER A 326 3.10 -5.63 -5.15
CA SER A 326 3.71 -4.57 -4.35
C SER A 326 5.01 -5.00 -3.67
N ASP A 327 5.07 -6.26 -3.23
CA ASP A 327 6.24 -6.82 -2.55
C ASP A 327 7.39 -7.08 -3.53
N VAL A 328 7.06 -7.43 -4.78
CA VAL A 328 8.06 -7.51 -5.87
C VAL A 328 8.76 -6.15 -6.05
N ASP A 329 8.00 -5.07 -6.13
CA ASP A 329 8.55 -3.71 -6.31
C ASP A 329 9.33 -3.24 -5.08
N SER A 330 8.80 -3.44 -3.89
CA SER A 330 9.47 -3.02 -2.65
C SER A 330 10.75 -3.81 -2.39
N ALA A 331 10.77 -5.11 -2.68
CA ALA A 331 11.96 -5.94 -2.57
C ALA A 331 13.04 -5.52 -3.57
N GLN A 332 12.66 -5.23 -4.83
CA GLN A 332 13.61 -4.74 -5.84
C GLN A 332 14.21 -3.40 -5.42
N ALA A 333 13.38 -2.44 -4.98
CA ALA A 333 13.85 -1.13 -4.53
C ALA A 333 14.79 -1.24 -3.32
N TYR A 334 14.48 -2.11 -2.36
CA TYR A 334 15.35 -2.40 -1.22
C TYR A 334 16.72 -2.93 -1.70
N LEU A 335 16.75 -3.92 -2.57
CA LEU A 335 17.99 -4.52 -3.06
C LEU A 335 18.83 -3.52 -3.86
N VAL A 336 18.20 -2.67 -4.68
CA VAL A 336 18.92 -1.62 -5.45
C VAL A 336 19.70 -0.68 -4.51
N SER A 337 19.13 -0.33 -3.37
CA SER A 337 19.81 0.54 -2.39
C SER A 337 20.79 -0.23 -1.50
N ARG A 338 20.50 -1.47 -1.14
CA ARG A 338 21.23 -2.23 -0.11
C ARG A 338 22.46 -2.95 -0.64
N ILE A 339 22.41 -3.50 -1.86
CA ILE A 339 23.51 -4.34 -2.38
C ILE A 339 24.80 -3.56 -2.58
N PRO A 340 24.81 -2.35 -3.19
CA PRO A 340 26.05 -1.55 -3.28
C PRO A 340 26.66 -1.30 -1.91
N THR A 341 25.83 -0.86 -0.95
CA THR A 341 26.27 -0.61 0.44
C THR A 341 26.81 -1.87 1.10
N LEU A 342 26.18 -3.02 0.91
CA LEU A 342 26.64 -4.30 1.47
C LEU A 342 28.01 -4.69 0.92
N LEU A 343 28.22 -4.60 -0.39
CA LEU A 343 29.53 -4.95 -0.99
C LEU A 343 30.64 -4.00 -0.54
N ASP A 344 30.33 -2.70 -0.35
CA ASP A 344 31.22 -1.72 0.24
C ASP A 344 31.57 -2.04 1.71
N GLU A 345 30.56 -2.36 2.54
CA GLU A 345 30.72 -2.79 3.93
C GLU A 345 31.58 -4.06 4.03
N LEU A 346 31.41 -4.98 3.09
CA LEU A 346 32.20 -6.19 2.98
C LEU A 346 33.58 -5.94 2.32
N HIS A 347 33.81 -4.73 1.82
CA HIS A 347 35.05 -4.33 1.12
C HIS A 347 35.39 -5.24 -0.06
N LEU A 348 34.38 -5.61 -0.82
CA LEU A 348 34.52 -6.39 -2.03
C LEU A 348 34.40 -5.44 -3.23
N THR A 349 35.47 -5.31 -4.00
CA THR A 349 35.40 -4.56 -5.27
C THR A 349 34.56 -5.34 -6.26
N HIS A 350 33.79 -4.63 -7.06
CA HIS A 350 32.83 -5.21 -8.01
C HIS A 350 32.70 -4.33 -9.26
N GLY A 351 32.18 -4.87 -10.33
CA GLY A 351 31.70 -4.15 -11.51
C GLY A 351 30.24 -3.73 -11.38
N ASP A 352 29.50 -3.83 -12.49
CA ASP A 352 28.09 -3.43 -12.53
C ASP A 352 27.20 -4.33 -11.66
N ILE A 353 26.26 -3.72 -10.96
CA ILE A 353 25.25 -4.42 -10.18
C ILE A 353 23.92 -4.33 -10.92
N ARG A 354 23.28 -5.49 -11.11
CA ARG A 354 21.94 -5.61 -11.73
C ARG A 354 21.02 -6.33 -10.78
N ILE A 355 19.82 -5.75 -10.57
CA ILE A 355 18.81 -6.27 -9.67
C ILE A 355 17.53 -6.50 -10.47
N TYR A 356 16.99 -7.71 -10.39
CA TYR A 356 15.74 -8.07 -11.04
C TYR A 356 14.79 -8.72 -10.06
N ALA A 357 13.49 -8.54 -10.32
CA ALA A 357 12.43 -9.18 -9.53
C ALA A 357 11.29 -9.66 -10.43
N THR A 358 10.80 -10.85 -10.12
CA THR A 358 9.61 -11.46 -10.73
C THR A 358 8.67 -11.93 -9.62
N PRO A 359 7.45 -12.39 -9.92
CA PRO A 359 6.59 -12.96 -8.87
C PRO A 359 7.27 -14.07 -8.05
N ARG A 360 8.20 -14.82 -8.61
CA ARG A 360 8.77 -16.01 -7.96
C ARG A 360 10.25 -15.93 -7.63
N ARG A 361 10.94 -14.84 -7.96
CA ARG A 361 12.39 -14.72 -7.71
C ARG A 361 12.86 -13.29 -7.55
N LEU A 362 13.82 -13.12 -6.66
CA LEU A 362 14.59 -11.90 -6.50
C LEU A 362 16.02 -12.22 -6.91
N VAL A 363 16.58 -11.47 -7.86
CA VAL A 363 17.88 -11.78 -8.48
C VAL A 363 18.84 -10.62 -8.28
N ILE A 364 20.01 -10.93 -7.77
CA ILE A 364 21.15 -10.03 -7.59
C ILE A 364 22.28 -10.55 -8.45
N ALA A 365 22.79 -9.71 -9.34
CA ALA A 365 23.98 -9.98 -10.13
C ALA A 365 25.01 -8.89 -9.91
N ALA A 366 26.26 -9.26 -9.67
CA ALA A 366 27.38 -8.33 -9.62
C ALA A 366 28.52 -8.87 -10.47
N ASP A 367 29.01 -8.04 -11.38
CA ASP A 367 30.10 -8.43 -12.25
C ASP A 367 31.46 -8.24 -11.55
N SER A 368 32.44 -9.05 -11.90
CA SER A 368 33.85 -8.88 -11.50
C SER A 368 34.06 -8.67 -9.98
N VAL A 369 33.36 -9.45 -9.14
CA VAL A 369 33.57 -9.39 -7.69
C VAL A 369 34.96 -9.93 -7.34
N SER A 370 35.70 -9.21 -6.49
CA SER A 370 37.06 -9.59 -6.07
C SER A 370 37.08 -10.95 -5.38
N PRO A 371 38.12 -11.80 -5.58
CA PRO A 371 38.22 -13.13 -5.00
C PRO A 371 38.45 -13.12 -3.49
N THR A 372 39.01 -12.00 -2.98
CA THR A 372 39.31 -11.79 -1.56
C THR A 372 39.08 -10.35 -1.17
N GLN A 373 38.86 -10.10 0.09
CA GLN A 373 38.91 -8.76 0.65
C GLN A 373 40.35 -8.22 0.55
N PRO A 374 40.54 -6.92 0.43
CA PRO A 374 41.90 -6.32 0.51
C PRO A 374 42.46 -6.49 1.92
N ASP A 375 43.78 -6.69 2.00
CA ASP A 375 44.49 -6.61 3.27
C ASP A 375 44.36 -5.19 3.84
N ARG A 376 44.12 -5.08 5.15
CA ARG A 376 43.87 -3.81 5.81
C ARG A 376 44.79 -3.61 6.99
N GLU A 377 45.07 -2.34 7.24
CA GLU A 377 45.68 -1.90 8.48
C GLU A 377 44.65 -1.15 9.30
N GLU A 378 44.23 -1.73 10.40
CA GLU A 378 43.37 -1.06 11.39
C GLU A 378 44.25 -0.40 12.44
N VAL A 379 44.13 0.90 12.60
CA VAL A 379 44.87 1.66 13.61
C VAL A 379 43.99 1.80 14.84
N VAL A 380 44.28 0.98 15.85
CA VAL A 380 43.53 0.98 17.12
C VAL A 380 44.20 1.90 18.10
N LYS A 381 43.49 2.90 18.63
CA LYS A 381 43.98 3.83 19.66
C LYS A 381 44.05 3.11 21.01
N GLY A 382 45.22 3.18 21.63
CA GLY A 382 45.52 2.57 22.93
C GLY A 382 45.59 3.58 24.06
N PRO A 383 46.21 3.17 25.17
CA PRO A 383 46.40 4.03 26.33
C PRO A 383 47.34 5.26 26.00
N PRO A 384 47.26 6.34 26.80
CA PRO A 384 48.20 7.45 26.73
C PRO A 384 49.63 6.97 26.79
N ALA A 385 50.53 7.59 26.00
CA ALA A 385 51.90 7.13 25.84
C ALA A 385 52.74 7.21 27.13
N ASP A 386 52.41 8.16 28.00
CA ASP A 386 53.01 8.32 29.35
C ASP A 386 52.65 7.16 30.31
N LYS A 387 51.53 6.50 30.13
CA LYS A 387 51.09 5.33 30.86
C LYS A 387 51.48 4.00 30.23
N ALA A 388 51.89 4.02 28.97
CA ALA A 388 52.22 2.86 28.15
C ALA A 388 53.70 2.58 28.03
N ILE A 389 54.55 3.61 28.06
CA ILE A 389 56.01 3.51 27.83
C ILE A 389 56.75 4.23 28.96
N VAL A 390 57.70 3.54 29.60
CA VAL A 390 58.63 4.13 30.58
C VAL A 390 59.97 4.34 29.91
N GLN A 391 60.34 5.60 29.75
CA GLN A 391 61.74 5.91 29.38
C GLN A 391 62.63 5.77 30.62
N GLN A 392 63.56 4.81 30.62
CA GLN A 392 64.61 4.79 31.60
C GLN A 392 65.65 5.89 31.31
N THR A 393 65.60 6.96 32.06
CA THR A 393 66.74 7.92 32.17
C THR A 393 67.85 7.29 32.98
N SER A 394 68.68 6.53 32.34
CA SER A 394 70.01 6.22 32.92
C SER A 394 71.05 7.21 32.35
N SER A 395 71.62 7.96 33.23
CA SER A 395 72.87 8.77 32.96
C SER A 395 73.96 7.84 32.50
N LEU A 396 74.25 7.81 31.17
CA LEU A 396 75.54 7.36 30.67
C LEU A 396 75.76 7.78 29.20
N SER A 397 76.92 8.43 28.94
CA SER A 397 77.75 8.64 27.75
C SER A 397 77.14 8.27 26.37
N ALA A 398 77.35 9.22 25.44
CA ALA A 398 76.98 9.18 24.01
C ALA A 398 77.31 7.84 23.35
N GLY A 399 76.23 7.20 22.83
CA GLY A 399 76.39 6.09 21.84
C GLY A 399 75.50 4.88 21.99
N GLN A 400 74.52 4.78 22.89
CA GLN A 400 73.59 3.66 23.01
C GLN A 400 72.11 4.10 22.95
N THR A 401 71.40 3.57 21.98
CA THR A 401 69.92 3.68 21.85
C THR A 401 69.26 3.09 23.07
N GLY A 402 68.63 3.93 23.90
CA GLY A 402 67.93 3.49 25.08
C GLY A 402 66.77 2.51 24.74
N SER A 403 66.77 1.35 25.42
CA SER A 403 65.69 0.35 25.32
C SER A 403 64.37 0.94 25.92
N LEU A 404 63.32 0.93 25.13
CA LEU A 404 61.95 1.30 25.56
C LEU A 404 61.41 0.18 26.44
N THR A 405 61.02 0.47 27.71
CA THR A 405 60.38 -0.50 28.57
C THR A 405 58.85 -0.27 28.54
N TYR A 406 58.15 -1.28 28.12
CA TYR A 406 56.66 -1.26 27.99
C TYR A 406 55.98 -1.63 29.32
N THR A 407 54.98 -0.86 29.67
CA THR A 407 54.17 -1.14 30.87
C THR A 407 53.22 -2.34 30.67
N PRO A 408 52.71 -2.96 31.75
CA PRO A 408 51.66 -4.00 31.62
C PRO A 408 50.46 -3.55 30.83
N ALA A 409 50.12 -2.25 30.82
CA ALA A 409 49.05 -1.66 30.00
C ALA A 409 49.33 -1.74 28.50
N ALA A 410 50.55 -1.41 28.07
CA ALA A 410 51.00 -1.55 26.71
C ALA A 410 51.09 -3.01 26.26
N GLN A 411 51.62 -3.89 27.12
CA GLN A 411 51.68 -5.35 26.88
C GLN A 411 50.30 -5.95 26.74
N GLY A 412 49.34 -5.58 27.65
CA GLY A 412 47.95 -6.02 27.61
C GLY A 412 47.23 -5.52 26.35
N PHE A 413 47.50 -4.27 25.94
CA PHE A 413 46.93 -3.68 24.72
C PHE A 413 47.49 -4.37 23.45
N ALA A 414 48.81 -4.62 23.37
CA ALA A 414 49.42 -5.36 22.28
C ALA A 414 48.87 -6.79 22.18
N LYS A 415 48.78 -7.50 23.31
CA LYS A 415 48.23 -8.86 23.39
C LYS A 415 46.75 -8.91 22.97
N LYS A 416 45.93 -7.92 23.39
CA LYS A 416 44.52 -7.82 23.00
C LYS A 416 44.37 -7.65 21.47
N ASN A 417 45.27 -6.95 20.83
CA ASN A 417 45.27 -6.67 19.39
C ASN A 417 46.14 -7.66 18.59
N ASN A 418 46.66 -8.70 19.19
CA ASN A 418 47.47 -9.76 18.60
C ASN A 418 48.70 -9.25 17.81
N ILE A 419 49.39 -8.24 18.37
CA ILE A 419 50.64 -7.70 17.82
C ILE A 419 51.74 -7.77 18.88
N ASN A 420 53.02 -7.68 18.44
CA ASN A 420 54.13 -7.56 19.37
C ASN A 420 54.11 -6.17 20.00
N VAL A 421 54.48 -6.09 21.27
CA VAL A 421 54.50 -4.80 21.98
C VAL A 421 55.49 -3.79 21.36
N GLU A 422 56.51 -4.29 20.66
CA GLU A 422 57.52 -3.53 19.97
C GLU A 422 57.01 -2.86 18.69
N ASP A 423 55.87 -3.37 18.14
CA ASP A 423 55.21 -2.84 16.94
C ASP A 423 54.24 -1.69 17.26
N LEU A 424 54.07 -1.35 18.57
CA LEU A 424 53.23 -0.22 18.97
C LEU A 424 53.84 1.12 18.54
N GLN A 425 53.04 1.96 17.90
CA GLN A 425 53.43 3.28 17.43
C GLN A 425 52.90 4.37 18.36
N VAL A 426 53.74 5.34 18.69
CA VAL A 426 53.29 6.54 19.41
C VAL A 426 52.88 7.59 18.39
N ARG A 427 51.63 8.04 18.43
CA ARG A 427 51.07 9.11 17.57
C ARG A 427 50.45 10.19 18.44
N GLU A 428 50.46 11.41 17.96
CA GLU A 428 49.76 12.54 18.59
C GLU A 428 48.38 12.67 18.01
N GLN A 429 47.36 12.68 18.85
CA GLN A 429 45.96 12.84 18.46
C GLN A 429 45.23 13.58 19.59
N ASP A 430 44.37 14.57 19.22
CA ASP A 430 43.54 15.35 20.15
C ASP A 430 44.38 16.07 21.26
N GLY A 431 45.58 16.53 20.91
CA GLY A 431 46.49 17.26 21.84
C GLY A 431 47.19 16.36 22.85
N GLY A 432 47.09 15.01 22.72
CA GLY A 432 47.80 14.03 23.58
C GLY A 432 48.55 12.98 22.79
N LYS A 433 49.62 12.41 23.38
CA LYS A 433 50.36 11.27 22.79
C LYS A 433 49.79 9.95 23.28
N TYR A 434 49.37 9.09 22.35
CA TYR A 434 48.81 7.75 22.62
C TYR A 434 49.64 6.69 21.90
N VAL A 435 49.57 5.46 22.42
CA VAL A 435 50.08 4.30 21.70
C VAL A 435 48.99 3.77 20.79
N PHE A 436 49.38 3.40 19.57
CA PHE A 436 48.52 2.84 18.55
C PHE A 436 48.98 1.45 18.14
N ALA A 437 48.07 0.53 18.01
CA ALA A 437 48.30 -0.78 17.41
C ALA A 437 47.91 -0.70 15.92
N VAL A 438 48.85 -1.01 15.03
CA VAL A 438 48.52 -1.22 13.61
C VAL A 438 48.27 -2.71 13.43
N VAL A 439 47.03 -3.08 13.43
CA VAL A 439 46.59 -4.47 13.26
C VAL A 439 46.47 -4.76 11.77
N LYS A 440 47.31 -5.65 11.25
CA LYS A 440 47.19 -6.13 9.86
C LYS A 440 46.14 -7.22 9.83
N GLN A 441 45.00 -6.91 9.26
CA GLN A 441 43.95 -7.89 8.95
C GLN A 441 44.15 -8.40 7.53
N LYS A 442 44.44 -9.69 7.41
CA LYS A 442 44.50 -10.34 6.12
C LYS A 442 43.12 -10.47 5.54
N GLY A 443 42.96 -10.09 4.27
CA GLY A 443 41.72 -10.22 3.56
C GLY A 443 41.19 -11.66 3.55
N ARG A 444 39.90 -11.84 3.83
CA ARG A 444 39.23 -13.13 3.79
C ARG A 444 38.80 -13.48 2.36
N PRO A 445 38.73 -14.77 1.99
CA PRO A 445 38.16 -15.20 0.73
C PRO A 445 36.71 -14.74 0.58
N THR A 446 36.33 -14.20 -0.58
CA THR A 446 34.96 -13.73 -0.87
C THR A 446 33.89 -14.76 -0.64
N PRO A 447 34.05 -16.05 -0.99
CA PRO A 447 33.04 -17.06 -0.69
C PRO A 447 32.71 -17.19 0.81
N GLU A 448 33.72 -17.11 1.68
CA GLU A 448 33.52 -17.16 3.15
C GLU A 448 32.76 -15.93 3.67
N VAL A 449 33.12 -14.76 3.13
CA VAL A 449 32.49 -13.48 3.51
C VAL A 449 31.04 -13.47 3.08
N LEU A 450 30.74 -13.90 1.86
CA LEU A 450 29.37 -13.98 1.33
C LEU A 450 28.56 -15.05 2.04
N GLN A 451 29.14 -16.19 2.39
CA GLN A 451 28.48 -17.25 3.16
C GLN A 451 27.90 -16.70 4.48
N GLU A 452 28.61 -15.81 5.15
CA GLU A 452 28.14 -15.19 6.41
C GLU A 452 27.19 -14.01 6.19
N ALA A 453 27.34 -13.28 5.08
CA ALA A 453 26.59 -12.04 4.81
C ALA A 453 25.22 -12.31 4.20
N LEU A 454 25.07 -13.30 3.30
CA LEU A 454 23.84 -13.53 2.55
C LEU A 454 22.65 -13.91 3.45
N PRO A 455 22.75 -14.79 4.46
CA PRO A 455 21.65 -15.02 5.38
C PRO A 455 21.20 -13.78 6.14
N LYS A 456 22.14 -12.89 6.48
CA LYS A 456 21.82 -11.63 7.16
C LYS A 456 21.10 -10.67 6.25
N LEU A 457 21.56 -10.52 5.01
CA LEU A 457 20.88 -9.74 3.97
C LEU A 457 19.41 -10.19 3.80
N ILE A 458 19.18 -11.50 3.73
CA ILE A 458 17.81 -12.05 3.56
C ILE A 458 16.96 -11.75 4.80
N ALA A 459 17.54 -11.76 6.00
CA ALA A 459 16.86 -11.43 7.25
C ALA A 459 16.49 -9.93 7.38
N GLU A 460 17.13 -9.04 6.63
CA GLU A 460 16.88 -7.60 6.66
C GLU A 460 15.63 -7.18 5.88
N PHE A 461 15.06 -8.03 5.00
CA PHE A 461 13.84 -7.70 4.26
C PHE A 461 12.68 -7.37 5.18
N LYS A 462 11.97 -6.29 4.85
CA LYS A 462 10.75 -5.86 5.55
C LYS A 462 9.63 -5.69 4.55
N PHE A 463 8.58 -6.47 4.72
CA PHE A 463 7.35 -6.38 3.94
C PHE A 463 6.24 -5.83 4.82
N GLU A 464 5.22 -5.25 4.21
CA GLU A 464 4.04 -4.77 4.93
C GLU A 464 3.38 -5.90 5.70
N LYS A 465 3.28 -7.07 5.06
CA LYS A 465 2.81 -8.31 5.68
C LYS A 465 3.83 -9.44 5.44
N SER A 466 4.05 -10.24 6.47
CA SER A 466 4.95 -11.39 6.43
C SER A 466 4.30 -12.59 7.09
N MET A 467 4.62 -13.77 6.58
CA MET A 467 4.11 -15.05 7.09
C MET A 467 5.23 -16.00 7.52
N ARG A 468 4.92 -16.86 8.47
CA ARG A 468 5.70 -18.06 8.78
C ARG A 468 5.12 -19.22 7.98
N TRP A 469 5.94 -20.19 7.59
CA TRP A 469 5.46 -21.34 6.81
C TRP A 469 6.04 -22.69 7.28
N ASN A 470 7.13 -22.68 8.04
CA ASN A 470 7.76 -23.88 8.55
C ASN A 470 8.29 -23.70 9.99
N ASN A 471 8.94 -24.71 10.52
CA ASN A 471 9.43 -24.74 11.91
C ASN A 471 10.68 -23.87 12.14
N SER A 472 11.24 -23.20 11.14
CA SER A 472 12.40 -22.30 11.30
C SER A 472 12.07 -21.04 12.10
N GLY A 473 10.78 -20.68 12.19
CA GLY A 473 10.33 -19.44 12.81
C GLY A 473 10.62 -18.18 12.00
N VAL A 474 11.22 -18.29 10.81
CA VAL A 474 11.50 -17.19 9.92
C VAL A 474 10.19 -16.67 9.31
N SER A 475 10.08 -15.34 9.19
CA SER A 475 8.99 -14.68 8.48
C SER A 475 9.52 -14.05 7.19
N PHE A 476 8.76 -14.21 6.10
CA PHE A 476 9.01 -13.59 4.81
C PHE A 476 7.67 -13.26 4.14
N SER A 477 7.67 -12.50 3.03
CA SER A 477 6.41 -12.19 2.32
C SER A 477 5.67 -13.46 1.90
N ARG A 478 6.38 -14.38 1.25
CA ARG A 478 5.90 -15.72 0.86
C ARG A 478 7.00 -16.76 1.09
N PRO A 479 6.69 -18.07 1.13
CA PRO A 479 7.67 -19.11 1.42
C PRO A 479 8.86 -19.10 0.49
N ILE A 480 10.07 -19.11 1.06
CA ILE A 480 11.31 -19.31 0.29
C ILE A 480 11.45 -20.80 -0.02
N ARG A 481 11.74 -21.15 -1.28
CA ARG A 481 11.80 -22.54 -1.77
C ARG A 481 13.15 -22.96 -2.27
N TRP A 482 13.96 -22.06 -2.85
CA TRP A 482 15.30 -22.38 -3.32
C TRP A 482 16.22 -21.15 -3.26
N PHE A 483 17.53 -21.42 -3.31
CA PHE A 483 18.55 -20.41 -3.53
C PHE A 483 19.48 -20.87 -4.63
N VAL A 484 19.79 -20.00 -5.59
CA VAL A 484 20.98 -20.10 -6.42
C VAL A 484 21.97 -19.09 -5.92
N ALA A 485 23.16 -19.55 -5.50
CA ALA A 485 24.21 -18.65 -5.00
C ALA A 485 25.55 -19.10 -5.60
N LEU A 486 26.03 -18.34 -6.58
CA LEU A 486 27.23 -18.68 -7.35
C LEU A 486 28.20 -17.50 -7.39
N LEU A 487 29.48 -17.81 -7.22
CA LEU A 487 30.59 -16.93 -7.54
C LEU A 487 31.47 -17.64 -8.62
N GLY A 488 31.39 -17.17 -9.86
CA GLY A 488 31.90 -17.93 -11.02
C GLY A 488 31.07 -19.22 -11.16
N ASP A 489 31.75 -20.38 -11.08
CA ASP A 489 31.16 -21.71 -11.09
C ASP A 489 31.02 -22.34 -9.69
N MET A 490 31.54 -21.64 -8.66
CA MET A 490 31.52 -22.10 -7.27
C MET A 490 30.19 -21.76 -6.60
N VAL A 491 29.55 -22.77 -5.98
CA VAL A 491 28.40 -22.57 -5.10
C VAL A 491 28.86 -21.98 -3.76
N ILE A 492 28.22 -20.91 -3.32
CA ILE A 492 28.40 -20.34 -1.98
C ILE A 492 27.41 -21.03 -1.05
N PRO A 493 27.88 -21.93 -0.14
CA PRO A 493 26.98 -22.73 0.66
C PRO A 493 26.50 -21.96 1.88
N PHE A 494 25.19 -21.74 1.99
CA PHE A 494 24.52 -21.25 3.19
C PHE A 494 23.15 -21.88 3.35
N GLU A 495 22.60 -21.78 4.53
CA GLU A 495 21.23 -22.19 4.83
C GLU A 495 20.43 -21.02 5.41
N TYR A 496 19.20 -20.83 4.94
CA TYR A 496 18.26 -19.88 5.52
C TYR A 496 16.83 -20.42 5.43
N ALA A 497 16.07 -20.30 6.50
CA ALA A 497 14.69 -20.80 6.60
C ALA A 497 14.52 -22.31 6.26
N GLY A 498 15.54 -23.14 6.51
CA GLY A 498 15.55 -24.57 6.20
C GLY A 498 15.86 -24.91 4.74
N VAL A 499 16.22 -23.90 3.93
CA VAL A 499 16.58 -24.06 2.52
C VAL A 499 18.10 -23.87 2.36
N VAL A 500 18.74 -24.84 1.73
CA VAL A 500 20.19 -24.80 1.45
C VAL A 500 20.42 -24.25 0.05
N SER A 501 21.39 -23.36 -0.10
CA SER A 501 21.79 -22.80 -1.39
C SER A 501 22.42 -23.83 -2.32
N GLY A 502 22.27 -23.61 -3.61
CA GLY A 502 22.79 -24.48 -4.65
C GLY A 502 22.99 -23.75 -5.98
N ASN A 503 22.89 -24.50 -7.06
CA ASN A 503 22.97 -24.00 -8.43
C ASN A 503 21.77 -24.45 -9.28
N VAL A 504 20.65 -24.75 -8.65
CA VAL A 504 19.43 -25.19 -9.34
C VAL A 504 18.35 -24.15 -9.12
N SER A 505 17.90 -23.53 -10.20
CA SER A 505 16.74 -22.66 -10.26
C SER A 505 15.49 -23.46 -10.64
N ARG A 506 14.33 -22.80 -10.76
CA ARG A 506 13.05 -23.39 -11.19
C ARG A 506 12.54 -22.69 -12.44
N GLY A 507 11.97 -23.47 -13.36
CA GLY A 507 11.28 -22.97 -14.54
C GLY A 507 9.88 -22.43 -14.22
N LEU A 508 9.13 -22.13 -15.27
CA LEU A 508 7.79 -21.57 -15.20
C LEU A 508 6.80 -22.52 -14.51
N ARG A 509 5.90 -21.94 -13.70
CA ARG A 509 4.86 -22.66 -12.96
C ARG A 509 3.94 -23.51 -13.86
N PRO A 510 3.42 -23.00 -14.99
CA PRO A 510 2.55 -23.78 -15.86
C PRO A 510 3.18 -25.08 -16.39
N TYR A 511 4.48 -25.17 -16.39
CA TYR A 511 5.23 -26.34 -16.87
C TYR A 511 5.81 -27.18 -15.73
N ASP A 512 5.13 -27.25 -14.57
CA ASP A 512 5.52 -28.01 -13.38
C ASP A 512 6.81 -27.51 -12.71
N SER A 513 7.17 -26.24 -12.90
CA SER A 513 8.37 -25.61 -12.31
C SER A 513 9.62 -26.49 -12.44
N PRO A 514 10.03 -26.92 -13.66
CA PRO A 514 11.13 -27.87 -13.83
C PRO A 514 12.43 -27.35 -13.21
N GLU A 515 13.28 -28.25 -12.77
CA GLU A 515 14.60 -27.90 -12.29
C GLU A 515 15.47 -27.37 -13.43
N VAL A 516 16.07 -26.20 -13.22
CA VAL A 516 16.94 -25.52 -14.19
C VAL A 516 18.32 -25.40 -13.58
N LYS A 517 19.27 -26.21 -14.05
CA LYS A 517 20.65 -26.18 -13.53
C LYS A 517 21.42 -25.01 -14.11
N ILE A 518 22.01 -24.20 -13.25
CA ILE A 518 22.86 -23.05 -13.60
C ILE A 518 24.34 -23.50 -13.50
N PRO A 519 25.06 -23.59 -14.60
CA PRO A 519 26.44 -24.08 -14.59
C PRO A 519 27.45 -23.08 -14.00
N SER A 520 27.21 -21.77 -14.19
CA SER A 520 28.05 -20.68 -13.64
C SER A 520 27.25 -19.39 -13.57
N ALA A 521 27.70 -18.43 -12.78
CA ALA A 521 27.10 -17.12 -12.67
C ALA A 521 26.96 -16.39 -14.03
N ASP A 522 27.95 -16.49 -14.90
CA ASP A 522 27.95 -15.86 -16.22
C ASP A 522 26.88 -16.42 -17.15
N LYS A 523 26.45 -17.66 -16.94
CA LYS A 523 25.42 -18.34 -17.75
C LYS A 523 24.01 -18.19 -17.22
N TYR A 524 23.85 -17.56 -16.08
CA TYR A 524 22.55 -17.45 -15.42
C TYR A 524 21.48 -16.84 -16.34
N PHE A 525 21.76 -15.68 -16.93
CA PHE A 525 20.80 -14.95 -17.75
C PHE A 525 20.42 -15.70 -19.04
N ASP A 526 21.40 -16.36 -19.70
CA ASP A 526 21.16 -17.17 -20.87
C ASP A 526 20.21 -18.33 -20.53
N VAL A 527 20.52 -19.09 -19.48
CA VAL A 527 19.76 -20.26 -19.05
C VAL A 527 18.34 -19.92 -18.60
N ILE A 528 18.15 -18.80 -17.87
CA ILE A 528 16.83 -18.35 -17.41
C ILE A 528 15.98 -17.85 -18.58
N ARG A 529 16.60 -17.17 -19.56
CA ARG A 529 15.92 -16.75 -20.80
C ARG A 529 15.51 -17.95 -21.66
N ASP A 530 16.37 -18.95 -21.77
CA ASP A 530 16.05 -20.21 -22.49
C ASP A 530 14.91 -20.98 -21.83
N ALA A 531 14.73 -20.82 -20.50
CA ALA A 531 13.58 -21.32 -19.76
C ALA A 531 12.29 -20.48 -19.94
N GLY A 532 12.30 -19.49 -20.83
CA GLY A 532 11.15 -18.64 -21.16
C GLY A 532 10.86 -17.53 -20.14
N ILE A 533 11.77 -17.24 -19.21
CA ILE A 533 11.57 -16.26 -18.14
C ILE A 533 12.18 -14.93 -18.52
N ILE A 534 11.38 -13.87 -18.51
CA ILE A 534 11.81 -12.49 -18.71
C ILE A 534 12.01 -11.86 -17.33
N LEU A 535 13.27 -11.67 -16.92
CA LEU A 535 13.61 -11.12 -15.59
C LEU A 535 13.37 -9.63 -15.47
N ASP A 536 13.64 -8.87 -16.53
CA ASP A 536 13.53 -7.41 -16.52
C ASP A 536 12.04 -6.98 -16.59
N LYS A 537 11.60 -6.20 -15.61
CA LYS A 537 10.22 -5.70 -15.52
C LYS A 537 9.86 -4.79 -16.69
N GLU A 538 10.79 -3.92 -17.11
CA GLU A 538 10.52 -2.99 -18.22
C GLU A 538 10.46 -3.74 -19.56
N GLU A 539 11.25 -4.81 -19.74
CA GLU A 539 11.13 -5.71 -20.89
C GLU A 539 9.76 -6.42 -20.89
N ARG A 540 9.28 -6.91 -19.72
CA ARG A 540 7.94 -7.49 -19.59
C ARG A 540 6.85 -6.46 -19.93
N LYS A 541 6.93 -5.23 -19.37
CA LYS A 541 5.99 -4.14 -19.67
C LYS A 541 5.94 -3.81 -21.16
N ALA A 542 7.11 -3.67 -21.77
CA ALA A 542 7.22 -3.39 -23.22
C ALA A 542 6.57 -4.49 -24.06
N SER A 543 6.85 -5.76 -23.74
CA SER A 543 6.24 -6.91 -24.41
C SER A 543 4.72 -6.93 -24.27
N ILE A 544 4.19 -6.66 -23.04
CA ILE A 544 2.75 -6.58 -22.79
C ILE A 544 2.13 -5.46 -23.62
N VAL A 545 2.70 -4.26 -23.61
CA VAL A 545 2.17 -3.09 -24.36
C VAL A 545 2.12 -3.38 -25.87
N GLU A 546 3.16 -3.98 -26.42
CA GLU A 546 3.21 -4.34 -27.84
C GLU A 546 2.10 -5.33 -28.20
N GLN A 547 1.99 -6.43 -27.46
CA GLN A 547 0.97 -7.46 -27.70
C GLN A 547 -0.45 -6.92 -27.53
N VAL A 548 -0.69 -6.11 -26.48
CA VAL A 548 -1.99 -5.49 -26.20
C VAL A 548 -2.40 -4.53 -27.32
N LYS A 549 -1.47 -3.71 -27.83
CA LYS A 549 -1.75 -2.82 -28.96
C LYS A 549 -2.04 -3.59 -30.26
N GLN A 550 -1.28 -4.64 -30.52
CA GLN A 550 -1.50 -5.50 -31.68
C GLN A 550 -2.88 -6.16 -31.60
N ALA A 551 -3.23 -6.77 -30.47
CA ALA A 551 -4.52 -7.41 -30.26
C ALA A 551 -5.70 -6.41 -30.40
N ALA A 552 -5.62 -5.23 -29.80
CA ALA A 552 -6.67 -4.20 -29.90
C ALA A 552 -6.89 -3.73 -31.35
N SER A 553 -5.82 -3.65 -32.15
CA SER A 553 -5.89 -3.23 -33.55
C SER A 553 -6.67 -4.22 -34.43
N LEU A 554 -6.68 -5.52 -34.10
CA LEU A 554 -7.43 -6.56 -34.83
C LEU A 554 -8.94 -6.33 -34.82
N VAL A 555 -9.45 -5.66 -33.77
CA VAL A 555 -10.88 -5.30 -33.64
C VAL A 555 -11.16 -3.84 -33.95
N GLY A 556 -10.21 -3.13 -34.55
CA GLY A 556 -10.34 -1.72 -34.92
C GLY A 556 -10.38 -0.75 -33.74
N GLY A 557 -9.90 -1.19 -32.57
CA GLY A 557 -9.91 -0.45 -31.32
C GLY A 557 -8.52 -0.03 -30.83
N GLU A 558 -8.53 0.65 -29.69
CA GLU A 558 -7.37 1.01 -28.89
C GLU A 558 -7.58 0.53 -27.45
N ALA A 559 -6.55 -0.09 -26.87
CA ALA A 559 -6.63 -0.56 -25.49
C ALA A 559 -6.38 0.60 -24.51
N ILE A 560 -7.13 0.62 -23.41
CA ILE A 560 -6.92 1.55 -22.29
C ILE A 560 -5.83 0.97 -21.39
N ILE A 561 -4.59 1.47 -21.57
CA ILE A 561 -3.41 1.03 -20.82
C ILE A 561 -3.09 2.08 -19.76
N GLU A 562 -3.32 1.76 -18.49
CA GLU A 562 -2.90 2.56 -17.35
C GLU A 562 -1.60 1.99 -16.78
N ASP A 563 -0.64 2.87 -16.45
CA ASP A 563 0.69 2.44 -15.98
C ASP A 563 0.62 1.62 -14.69
N GLY A 564 -0.29 1.96 -13.77
CA GLY A 564 -0.54 1.20 -12.54
C GLY A 564 -0.98 -0.25 -12.83
N LEU A 565 -1.96 -0.44 -13.71
CA LEU A 565 -2.42 -1.76 -14.13
C LEU A 565 -1.33 -2.53 -14.87
N LEU A 566 -0.62 -1.86 -15.78
CA LEU A 566 0.50 -2.47 -16.53
C LEU A 566 1.61 -2.95 -15.60
N SER A 567 1.96 -2.13 -14.61
CA SER A 567 2.97 -2.45 -13.61
C SER A 567 2.56 -3.64 -12.74
N GLU A 568 1.30 -3.67 -12.29
CA GLU A 568 0.73 -4.78 -11.52
C GLU A 568 0.76 -6.07 -12.35
N VAL A 569 0.26 -6.05 -13.58
CA VAL A 569 0.21 -7.22 -14.47
C VAL A 569 1.61 -7.75 -14.79
N ALA A 570 2.59 -6.86 -15.02
CA ALA A 570 3.99 -7.25 -15.25
C ALA A 570 4.61 -7.97 -14.04
N ASN A 571 4.14 -7.65 -12.82
CA ASN A 571 4.57 -8.32 -11.59
C ASN A 571 3.79 -9.61 -11.27
N LEU A 572 2.82 -10.00 -12.10
CA LEU A 572 2.08 -11.27 -11.95
C LEU A 572 2.55 -12.36 -12.93
N VAL A 573 3.41 -12.04 -13.88
CA VAL A 573 3.85 -12.96 -14.94
C VAL A 573 5.36 -12.93 -15.13
N GLU A 574 5.91 -14.08 -15.55
CA GLU A 574 7.31 -14.21 -15.96
C GLU A 574 7.44 -14.35 -17.49
N MET A 575 6.37 -14.85 -18.16
CA MET A 575 6.29 -15.02 -19.61
C MET A 575 4.92 -14.49 -20.09
N PRO A 576 4.80 -13.19 -20.41
CA PRO A 576 3.51 -12.59 -20.77
C PRO A 576 3.04 -12.98 -22.16
N THR A 577 1.80 -13.47 -22.29
CA THR A 577 1.12 -13.73 -23.55
C THR A 577 -0.27 -13.10 -23.51
N ALA A 578 -0.58 -12.23 -24.49
CA ALA A 578 -1.87 -11.56 -24.56
C ALA A 578 -2.98 -12.47 -25.10
N VAL A 579 -4.12 -12.45 -24.44
CA VAL A 579 -5.32 -13.21 -24.79
C VAL A 579 -6.47 -12.23 -24.99
N MET A 580 -6.95 -12.08 -26.21
CA MET A 580 -8.10 -11.23 -26.51
C MET A 580 -9.39 -12.03 -26.38
N GLY A 581 -10.32 -11.52 -25.56
CA GLY A 581 -11.67 -12.07 -25.40
C GLY A 581 -12.76 -11.05 -25.75
N GLY A 582 -14.00 -11.53 -25.79
CA GLY A 582 -15.19 -10.73 -26.01
C GLY A 582 -16.27 -10.95 -24.96
N PHE A 583 -17.28 -10.10 -24.96
CA PHE A 583 -18.45 -10.24 -24.10
C PHE A 583 -19.74 -9.82 -24.83
N ASN A 584 -20.92 -10.19 -24.27
CA ASN A 584 -22.19 -9.85 -24.89
C ASN A 584 -22.37 -8.31 -24.95
N LYS A 585 -22.71 -7.81 -26.14
CA LYS A 585 -22.95 -6.38 -26.40
C LYS A 585 -24.06 -5.77 -25.53
N GLU A 586 -24.98 -6.57 -25.03
CA GLU A 586 -26.02 -6.11 -24.11
C GLU A 586 -25.47 -5.46 -22.84
N PHE A 587 -24.31 -5.93 -22.36
CA PHE A 587 -23.66 -5.34 -21.19
C PHE A 587 -23.15 -3.91 -21.44
N LEU A 588 -23.01 -3.46 -22.70
CA LEU A 588 -22.65 -2.07 -22.99
C LEU A 588 -23.75 -1.06 -22.55
N SER A 589 -24.93 -1.52 -22.17
CA SER A 589 -25.98 -0.72 -21.52
C SER A 589 -25.66 -0.34 -20.07
N LEU A 590 -24.72 -1.04 -19.45
CA LEU A 590 -24.19 -0.68 -18.12
C LEU A 590 -23.36 0.60 -18.19
N PRO A 591 -23.26 1.35 -17.08
CA PRO A 591 -22.38 2.50 -17.00
C PRO A 591 -20.95 2.13 -17.40
N ARG A 592 -20.32 2.97 -18.24
CA ARG A 592 -18.95 2.75 -18.76
C ARG A 592 -17.95 2.46 -17.64
N ASP A 593 -18.01 3.23 -16.56
CA ASP A 593 -17.04 3.12 -15.47
C ASP A 593 -17.23 1.83 -14.63
N VAL A 594 -18.46 1.29 -14.58
CA VAL A 594 -18.73 -0.03 -14.01
C VAL A 594 -18.01 -1.09 -14.83
N LEU A 595 -18.17 -1.08 -16.17
CA LEU A 595 -17.51 -2.04 -17.07
C LEU A 595 -16.00 -1.96 -16.94
N ILE A 596 -15.43 -0.75 -16.96
CA ILE A 596 -13.99 -0.52 -16.81
C ILE A 596 -13.50 -1.00 -15.44
N SER A 597 -14.20 -0.68 -14.36
CA SER A 597 -13.82 -1.08 -13.01
C SER A 597 -13.81 -2.60 -12.85
N VAL A 598 -14.83 -3.29 -13.36
CA VAL A 598 -14.89 -4.76 -13.34
C VAL A 598 -13.72 -5.35 -14.12
N MET A 599 -13.46 -4.88 -15.34
CA MET A 599 -12.35 -5.39 -16.15
C MET A 599 -10.99 -5.14 -15.52
N LYS A 600 -10.71 -3.93 -15.03
CA LYS A 600 -9.39 -3.55 -14.51
C LYS A 600 -9.14 -4.07 -13.09
N LYS A 601 -10.04 -3.76 -12.15
CA LYS A 601 -9.79 -4.00 -10.73
C LYS A 601 -10.04 -5.43 -10.31
N HIS A 602 -11.10 -6.05 -10.86
CA HIS A 602 -11.45 -7.41 -10.48
C HIS A 602 -10.76 -8.47 -11.33
N GLN A 603 -10.47 -8.16 -12.61
CA GLN A 603 -9.94 -9.15 -13.54
C GLN A 603 -8.55 -8.80 -14.07
N ARG A 604 -8.06 -7.58 -13.88
CA ARG A 604 -6.77 -7.09 -14.39
C ARG A 604 -6.67 -7.18 -15.92
N TYR A 605 -7.81 -6.94 -16.60
CA TYR A 605 -7.88 -6.92 -18.06
C TYR A 605 -7.76 -5.49 -18.59
N PHE A 606 -7.28 -5.36 -19.82
CA PHE A 606 -7.20 -4.12 -20.55
C PHE A 606 -8.47 -3.93 -21.40
N PRO A 607 -9.34 -2.95 -21.10
CA PRO A 607 -10.52 -2.64 -21.91
C PRO A 607 -10.12 -2.07 -23.28
N ILE A 608 -10.96 -2.32 -24.29
CA ILE A 608 -10.75 -1.79 -25.64
C ILE A 608 -11.84 -0.75 -25.95
N GLN A 609 -11.43 0.41 -26.48
CA GLN A 609 -12.31 1.45 -26.96
C GLN A 609 -12.14 1.67 -28.47
N SER A 610 -13.16 2.23 -29.14
CA SER A 610 -13.07 2.57 -30.56
C SER A 610 -12.05 3.69 -30.77
N LYS A 611 -11.29 3.62 -31.90
CA LYS A 611 -10.48 4.74 -32.33
C LYS A 611 -11.44 5.85 -32.82
N VAL A 612 -11.64 6.88 -32.02
CA VAL A 612 -12.40 8.08 -32.43
C VAL A 612 -11.43 8.97 -33.17
N GLU A 613 -11.50 8.96 -34.52
CA GLU A 613 -10.93 10.03 -35.32
C GLU A 613 -11.78 11.28 -35.14
N GLY A 614 -11.23 12.30 -34.54
CA GLY A 614 -11.74 13.66 -34.57
C GLY A 614 -12.87 13.96 -33.58
N GLN A 615 -12.50 14.49 -32.53
CA GLN A 615 -12.99 15.47 -31.57
C GLN A 615 -12.71 15.01 -30.14
N LYS A 616 -11.46 15.26 -29.70
CA LYS A 616 -11.29 15.68 -28.30
C LYS A 616 -12.14 16.94 -28.22
N SER A 617 -13.27 16.90 -27.51
CA SER A 617 -13.84 18.16 -27.06
C SER A 617 -12.79 18.75 -26.14
N ASP A 618 -12.16 19.82 -26.56
CA ASP A 618 -11.27 20.64 -25.73
C ASP A 618 -12.04 21.33 -24.58
N ASP A 619 -13.33 20.99 -24.41
CA ASP A 619 -14.14 21.42 -23.29
C ASP A 619 -14.12 20.33 -22.20
N PRO A 620 -13.27 20.48 -21.17
CA PRO A 620 -13.15 19.52 -20.08
C PRO A 620 -14.36 19.52 -19.13
N SER A 621 -15.39 20.33 -19.42
CA SER A 621 -16.51 20.56 -18.51
C SER A 621 -17.71 19.62 -18.69
N THR A 622 -17.73 18.75 -19.68
CA THR A 622 -18.86 17.85 -19.91
C THR A 622 -18.58 16.46 -19.33
N PHE A 623 -19.38 16.03 -18.32
CA PHE A 623 -19.57 14.63 -17.98
C PHE A 623 -19.95 13.89 -19.25
N ASP A 624 -19.19 12.85 -19.63
CA ASP A 624 -19.32 12.20 -20.93
C ASP A 624 -20.59 11.35 -21.00
N LEU A 625 -21.69 11.99 -21.34
CA LEU A 625 -23.00 11.38 -21.58
C LEU A 625 -23.09 10.66 -22.93
N ARG A 626 -22.00 10.64 -23.69
CA ARG A 626 -21.95 9.97 -24.98
C ARG A 626 -22.10 8.46 -24.82
N PRO A 627 -22.68 7.76 -25.82
CA PRO A 627 -22.70 6.32 -25.86
C PRO A 627 -21.29 5.78 -25.61
N SER A 628 -21.20 4.71 -24.82
CA SER A 628 -19.91 4.09 -24.49
C SER A 628 -19.05 3.90 -25.75
N THR A 629 -17.85 4.46 -25.75
CA THR A 629 -16.86 4.19 -26.81
C THR A 629 -16.20 2.84 -26.63
N LEU A 630 -16.55 2.09 -25.55
CA LEU A 630 -16.03 0.76 -25.29
C LEU A 630 -16.50 -0.22 -26.38
N LEU A 631 -15.58 -1.01 -26.85
CA LEU A 631 -15.87 -2.19 -27.66
C LEU A 631 -16.17 -3.38 -26.76
N PRO A 632 -16.98 -4.35 -27.19
CA PRO A 632 -17.30 -5.53 -26.41
C PRO A 632 -16.13 -6.53 -26.41
N HIS A 633 -14.92 -6.04 -26.15
CA HIS A 633 -13.69 -6.79 -26.14
C HIS A 633 -12.78 -6.35 -25.02
N PHE A 634 -11.92 -7.26 -24.56
CA PHE A 634 -10.90 -7.04 -23.55
C PHE A 634 -9.64 -7.83 -23.87
N ILE A 635 -8.53 -7.50 -23.23
CA ILE A 635 -7.29 -8.25 -23.34
C ILE A 635 -6.84 -8.65 -21.94
N ALA A 636 -6.65 -9.96 -21.72
CA ALA A 636 -6.00 -10.53 -20.56
C ALA A 636 -4.54 -10.86 -20.87
N ILE A 637 -3.68 -10.94 -19.86
CA ILE A 637 -2.29 -11.41 -20.03
C ILE A 637 -2.16 -12.71 -19.25
N ARG A 638 -1.82 -13.82 -19.91
CA ARG A 638 -1.50 -15.08 -19.25
C ARG A 638 0.01 -15.18 -18.96
N ASN A 639 0.34 -16.06 -18.01
CA ASN A 639 1.74 -16.44 -17.74
C ASN A 639 2.04 -17.77 -18.45
N GLY A 640 2.74 -17.73 -19.56
CA GLY A 640 3.08 -18.89 -20.38
C GLY A 640 2.95 -18.61 -21.88
N ASP A 641 3.09 -19.64 -22.71
CA ASP A 641 2.98 -19.57 -24.17
C ASP A 641 1.54 -19.55 -24.66
N ASP A 642 1.32 -19.79 -25.97
CA ASP A 642 0.02 -19.79 -26.62
C ASP A 642 -0.71 -21.14 -26.60
N ILE A 643 -0.14 -22.17 -25.96
CA ILE A 643 -0.78 -23.50 -25.85
C ILE A 643 -2.07 -23.36 -25.04
N GLY A 644 -3.20 -23.76 -25.61
CA GLY A 644 -4.50 -23.71 -24.95
C GLY A 644 -5.11 -22.29 -24.86
N VAL A 645 -4.59 -21.30 -25.60
CA VAL A 645 -5.07 -19.92 -25.56
C VAL A 645 -6.57 -19.78 -25.78
N ASP A 646 -7.18 -20.64 -26.58
CA ASP A 646 -8.64 -20.66 -26.82
C ASP A 646 -9.43 -21.10 -25.58
N ILE A 647 -8.88 -22.02 -24.78
CA ILE A 647 -9.47 -22.46 -23.51
C ILE A 647 -9.41 -21.29 -22.52
N VAL A 648 -8.23 -20.69 -22.39
CA VAL A 648 -8.01 -19.50 -21.52
C VAL A 648 -8.93 -18.35 -21.92
N ARG A 649 -9.09 -18.08 -23.23
CA ARG A 649 -10.00 -17.04 -23.70
C ARG A 649 -11.44 -17.32 -23.26
N GLN A 650 -11.94 -18.52 -23.50
CA GLN A 650 -13.30 -18.92 -23.13
C GLN A 650 -13.52 -18.82 -21.61
N GLY A 651 -12.57 -19.22 -20.79
CA GLY A 651 -12.63 -19.06 -19.34
C GLY A 651 -12.73 -17.61 -18.93
N ASN A 652 -11.86 -16.74 -19.45
CA ASN A 652 -11.88 -15.29 -19.19
C ASN A 652 -13.20 -14.63 -19.63
N GLU A 653 -13.74 -14.98 -20.81
CA GLU A 653 -15.05 -14.52 -21.30
C GLU A 653 -16.19 -14.94 -20.37
N HIS A 654 -16.15 -16.16 -19.88
CA HIS A 654 -17.14 -16.69 -18.95
C HIS A 654 -17.14 -15.93 -17.62
N VAL A 655 -15.97 -15.76 -17.04
CA VAL A 655 -15.81 -15.03 -15.76
C VAL A 655 -16.29 -13.59 -15.89
N LEU A 656 -15.87 -12.91 -16.95
CA LEU A 656 -16.28 -11.51 -17.16
C LEU A 656 -17.79 -11.40 -17.36
N SER A 657 -18.40 -12.35 -18.07
CA SER A 657 -19.86 -12.43 -18.25
C SER A 657 -20.60 -12.56 -16.92
N ALA A 658 -20.10 -13.42 -16.02
CA ALA A 658 -20.66 -13.60 -14.68
C ALA A 658 -20.55 -12.32 -13.85
N ARG A 659 -19.40 -11.65 -13.87
CA ARG A 659 -19.18 -10.37 -13.17
C ARG A 659 -20.07 -9.24 -13.71
N PHE A 660 -20.26 -9.17 -15.02
CA PHE A 660 -21.19 -8.20 -15.61
C PHE A 660 -22.65 -8.52 -15.30
N THR A 661 -23.01 -9.78 -15.16
CA THR A 661 -24.35 -10.20 -14.71
C THR A 661 -24.62 -9.72 -13.29
N ASP A 662 -23.64 -9.86 -12.38
CA ASP A 662 -23.71 -9.32 -11.01
C ASP A 662 -23.87 -7.79 -11.04
N ALA A 663 -23.02 -7.09 -11.80
CA ALA A 663 -23.08 -5.64 -11.92
C ALA A 663 -24.45 -5.18 -12.47
N ASN A 664 -25.01 -5.88 -13.47
CA ASN A 664 -26.31 -5.58 -14.02
C ASN A 664 -27.45 -5.82 -13.02
N PHE A 665 -27.33 -6.86 -12.20
CA PHE A 665 -28.26 -7.09 -11.10
C PHE A 665 -28.28 -5.89 -10.12
N PHE A 666 -27.11 -5.43 -9.65
CA PHE A 666 -27.05 -4.30 -8.73
C PHE A 666 -27.58 -3.01 -9.33
N VAL A 667 -27.20 -2.68 -10.57
CA VAL A 667 -27.71 -1.48 -11.27
C VAL A 667 -29.23 -1.54 -11.39
N ARG A 668 -29.79 -2.69 -11.77
CA ARG A 668 -31.24 -2.89 -11.91
C ARG A 668 -31.97 -2.72 -10.57
N GLU A 669 -31.43 -3.31 -9.49
CA GLU A 669 -32.03 -3.20 -8.16
C GLU A 669 -31.94 -1.76 -7.63
N ASP A 670 -30.80 -1.12 -7.80
CA ASP A 670 -30.61 0.26 -7.35
C ASP A 670 -31.52 1.25 -8.09
N LEU A 671 -31.77 1.06 -9.39
CA LEU A 671 -32.61 1.94 -10.19
C LEU A 671 -34.12 1.78 -9.95
N LYS A 672 -34.55 0.85 -9.08
CA LYS A 672 -35.93 0.80 -8.60
C LYS A 672 -36.32 2.01 -7.76
N LEU A 673 -35.33 2.71 -7.19
CA LEU A 673 -35.46 3.93 -6.41
C LEU A 673 -34.73 5.08 -7.09
N LYS A 674 -35.20 6.31 -6.90
CA LYS A 674 -34.44 7.50 -7.25
C LYS A 674 -33.29 7.71 -6.28
N LEU A 675 -32.20 8.36 -6.72
CA LEU A 675 -31.03 8.61 -5.89
C LEU A 675 -31.38 9.31 -4.56
N GLU A 676 -32.32 10.25 -4.57
CA GLU A 676 -32.74 10.95 -3.34
C GLU A 676 -33.39 10.04 -2.30
N GLU A 677 -34.02 8.95 -2.71
CA GLU A 677 -34.67 7.97 -1.82
C GLU A 677 -33.67 7.11 -1.05
N TYR A 678 -32.37 7.09 -1.48
CA TYR A 678 -31.27 6.47 -0.75
C TYR A 678 -30.74 7.35 0.39
N ARG A 679 -30.93 8.67 0.30
CA ARG A 679 -30.40 9.60 1.31
C ARG A 679 -30.84 9.28 2.74
N PRO A 680 -32.11 8.96 3.06
CA PRO A 680 -32.54 8.55 4.41
C PRO A 680 -31.80 7.31 4.93
N LYS A 681 -31.41 6.37 4.06
CA LYS A 681 -30.68 5.16 4.43
C LYS A 681 -29.26 5.45 4.94
N LEU A 682 -28.71 6.63 4.66
CA LEU A 682 -27.43 7.08 5.22
C LEU A 682 -27.45 7.20 6.75
N ALA A 683 -28.63 7.21 7.39
CA ALA A 683 -28.75 7.22 8.84
C ALA A 683 -28.18 5.94 9.49
N SER A 684 -28.21 4.80 8.77
CA SER A 684 -27.62 3.54 9.23
C SER A 684 -26.10 3.48 9.08
N LEU A 685 -25.50 4.34 8.26
CA LEU A 685 -24.07 4.39 8.02
C LEU A 685 -23.40 5.35 9.00
N THR A 686 -22.69 4.85 9.99
CA THR A 686 -21.96 5.67 10.96
C THR A 686 -20.75 6.32 10.32
N PHE A 687 -20.67 7.66 10.33
CA PHE A 687 -19.44 8.36 9.94
C PHE A 687 -18.42 8.28 11.07
N HIS A 688 -18.82 8.75 12.27
CA HIS A 688 -18.00 8.64 13.48
C HIS A 688 -18.89 8.80 14.72
N THR A 689 -18.59 8.09 15.82
CA THR A 689 -19.44 8.08 17.03
C THR A 689 -19.75 9.46 17.61
N LYS A 690 -18.79 10.41 17.55
CA LYS A 690 -18.98 11.81 18.01
C LYS A 690 -19.57 12.73 16.94
N LEU A 691 -19.48 12.35 15.65
CA LEU A 691 -19.88 13.20 14.52
C LEU A 691 -21.18 12.75 13.85
N GLY A 692 -21.75 11.63 14.31
CA GLY A 692 -23.01 11.09 13.83
C GLY A 692 -22.88 10.18 12.60
N SER A 693 -23.98 10.02 11.89
CA SER A 693 -24.13 9.20 10.68
C SER A 693 -23.66 9.90 9.40
N MET A 694 -23.62 9.17 8.30
CA MET A 694 -23.40 9.77 6.97
C MET A 694 -24.54 10.70 6.55
N LEU A 695 -25.76 10.51 7.07
CA LEU A 695 -26.87 11.45 6.88
C LEU A 695 -26.59 12.79 7.58
N ASP A 696 -26.02 12.74 8.80
CA ASP A 696 -25.64 13.95 9.55
C ASP A 696 -24.51 14.68 8.81
N LYS A 697 -23.51 13.95 8.33
CA LYS A 697 -22.43 14.48 7.48
C LYS A 697 -22.99 15.12 6.19
N SER A 698 -23.87 14.44 5.47
CA SER A 698 -24.54 14.98 4.28
C SER A 698 -25.31 16.26 4.57
N SER A 699 -25.91 16.36 5.76
CA SER A 699 -26.63 17.54 6.20
C SER A 699 -25.70 18.71 6.55
N ARG A 700 -24.49 18.43 7.10
CA ARG A 700 -23.45 19.43 7.31
C ARG A 700 -22.87 19.93 5.98
N ILE A 701 -22.61 19.01 5.03
CA ILE A 701 -22.13 19.36 3.69
C ILE A 701 -23.12 20.29 2.99
N LEU A 702 -24.43 20.03 3.09
CA LEU A 702 -25.46 20.91 2.51
C LEU A 702 -25.40 22.32 3.09
N LYS A 703 -25.25 22.45 4.41
CA LYS A 703 -25.16 23.76 5.10
C LYS A 703 -23.85 24.49 4.76
N LEU A 704 -22.73 23.80 4.85
CA LEU A 704 -21.40 24.36 4.58
C LEU A 704 -21.20 24.68 3.09
N GLY A 705 -21.85 23.93 2.18
CA GLY A 705 -21.74 24.14 0.73
C GLY A 705 -22.16 25.54 0.28
N ALA A 706 -23.17 26.12 0.92
CA ALA A 706 -23.58 27.50 0.64
C ALA A 706 -22.48 28.51 1.05
N GLU A 707 -21.83 28.30 2.18
CA GLU A 707 -20.74 29.14 2.67
C GLU A 707 -19.49 29.02 1.79
N VAL A 708 -19.12 27.78 1.41
CA VAL A 708 -17.99 27.52 0.50
C VAL A 708 -18.26 28.12 -0.89
N GLY A 709 -19.49 27.99 -1.40
CA GLY A 709 -19.89 28.62 -2.66
C GLY A 709 -19.78 30.14 -2.61
N ALA A 710 -20.09 30.75 -1.46
CA ALA A 710 -19.91 32.17 -1.24
C ALA A 710 -18.42 32.59 -1.24
N LEU A 711 -17.55 31.81 -0.61
CA LEU A 711 -16.09 32.01 -0.61
C LEU A 711 -15.48 31.83 -2.01
N LEU A 712 -16.06 30.99 -2.85
CA LEU A 712 -15.69 30.81 -4.25
C LEU A 712 -16.26 31.88 -5.19
N GLY A 713 -17.00 32.86 -4.66
CA GLY A 713 -17.54 33.96 -5.44
C GLY A 713 -18.80 33.63 -6.23
N TYR A 714 -19.54 32.58 -5.93
CA TYR A 714 -20.72 32.15 -6.70
C TYR A 714 -22.01 32.90 -6.35
N GLN A 715 -21.98 33.85 -5.44
CA GLN A 715 -23.16 34.56 -4.92
C GLN A 715 -24.02 35.28 -5.98
N GLY A 716 -23.44 35.66 -7.11
CA GLY A 716 -24.14 36.30 -8.22
C GLY A 716 -24.81 35.34 -9.22
N ASP A 717 -24.56 34.02 -9.11
CA ASP A 717 -25.06 33.03 -10.06
C ASP A 717 -26.07 32.08 -9.40
N LEU A 718 -27.36 32.43 -9.49
CA LEU A 718 -28.46 31.69 -8.89
C LEU A 718 -28.55 30.24 -9.37
N ASN A 719 -28.17 29.96 -10.63
CA ASN A 719 -28.19 28.60 -11.16
C ASN A 719 -27.08 27.77 -10.53
N THR A 720 -25.86 28.29 -10.48
CA THR A 720 -24.74 27.62 -9.80
C THR A 720 -25.07 27.35 -8.34
N ILE A 721 -25.65 28.30 -7.59
CA ILE A 721 -26.06 28.11 -6.21
C ILE A 721 -27.13 27.00 -6.08
N LYS A 722 -28.14 27.01 -6.94
CA LYS A 722 -29.18 25.98 -6.94
C LYS A 722 -28.63 24.59 -7.21
N HIS A 723 -27.78 24.43 -8.21
CA HIS A 723 -27.14 23.16 -8.56
C HIS A 723 -26.17 22.71 -7.46
N LEU A 724 -25.41 23.64 -6.84
CA LEU A 724 -24.56 23.33 -5.69
C LEU A 724 -25.36 22.80 -4.52
N GLY A 725 -26.47 23.46 -4.16
CA GLY A 725 -27.34 22.98 -3.10
C GLY A 725 -27.89 21.58 -3.37
N ARG A 726 -28.30 21.31 -4.65
CA ARG A 726 -28.81 19.99 -5.02
C ARG A 726 -27.70 18.92 -5.03
N ALA A 727 -26.52 19.23 -5.56
CA ALA A 727 -25.36 18.34 -5.55
C ALA A 727 -24.91 18.03 -4.12
N ALA A 728 -24.80 19.05 -3.26
CA ALA A 728 -24.46 18.87 -1.85
C ALA A 728 -25.49 18.03 -1.07
N TYR A 729 -26.78 18.12 -1.43
CA TYR A 729 -27.85 17.31 -0.85
C TYR A 729 -27.72 15.82 -1.20
N LEU A 730 -27.31 15.51 -2.45
CA LEU A 730 -27.29 14.14 -2.99
C LEU A 730 -25.91 13.47 -2.92
N CYS A 731 -24.83 14.22 -2.72
CA CYS A 731 -23.45 13.78 -2.95
C CYS A 731 -22.98 12.53 -2.16
N LYS A 732 -23.71 12.11 -1.14
CA LYS A 732 -23.43 10.91 -0.35
C LYS A 732 -24.49 9.81 -0.49
N ALA A 733 -25.57 10.06 -1.25
CA ALA A 733 -26.69 9.15 -1.33
C ALA A 733 -26.33 7.79 -1.94
N ASP A 734 -25.37 7.76 -2.86
CA ASP A 734 -24.86 6.56 -3.51
C ASP A 734 -24.16 5.58 -2.57
N LEU A 735 -23.66 6.04 -1.42
CA LEU A 735 -23.04 5.17 -0.42
C LEU A 735 -24.02 4.13 0.18
N ALA A 736 -25.31 4.36 0.05
CA ALA A 736 -26.35 3.44 0.50
C ALA A 736 -26.91 2.55 -0.63
N THR A 737 -26.32 2.60 -1.83
CA THR A 737 -26.71 1.75 -2.96
C THR A 737 -25.97 0.41 -2.89
N GLN A 738 -26.56 -0.63 -3.48
CA GLN A 738 -25.92 -1.95 -3.55
C GLN A 738 -24.64 -1.91 -4.37
N MET A 739 -24.63 -1.17 -5.47
CA MET A 739 -23.46 -1.04 -6.34
C MET A 739 -22.25 -0.48 -5.60
N VAL A 740 -22.42 0.58 -4.80
CA VAL A 740 -21.29 1.17 -4.05
C VAL A 740 -20.91 0.29 -2.84
N THR A 741 -21.83 -0.42 -2.25
CA THR A 741 -21.54 -1.38 -1.18
C THR A 741 -20.62 -2.51 -1.67
N GLU A 742 -20.90 -3.06 -2.86
CA GLU A 742 -20.12 -4.13 -3.48
C GLU A 742 -18.84 -3.60 -4.16
N MET A 743 -18.92 -2.43 -4.80
CA MET A 743 -17.83 -1.81 -5.54
C MET A 743 -17.55 -0.39 -5.01
N THR A 744 -16.98 -0.31 -3.82
CA THR A 744 -16.73 0.96 -3.12
C THR A 744 -15.93 1.98 -3.94
N SER A 745 -15.12 1.52 -4.87
CA SER A 745 -14.33 2.38 -5.77
C SER A 745 -15.17 3.18 -6.77
N LEU A 746 -16.44 2.84 -6.94
CA LEU A 746 -17.38 3.54 -7.82
C LEU A 746 -18.17 4.65 -7.09
N GLN A 747 -17.91 4.89 -5.79
CA GLN A 747 -18.52 5.98 -5.04
C GLN A 747 -18.31 7.32 -5.77
N GLY A 748 -19.34 8.14 -5.81
CA GLY A 748 -19.39 9.37 -6.59
C GLY A 748 -19.72 9.14 -8.07
N ILE A 749 -18.99 8.28 -8.75
CA ILE A 749 -19.21 7.97 -10.18
C ILE A 749 -20.63 7.43 -10.38
N ILE A 750 -21.00 6.39 -9.63
CA ILE A 750 -22.35 5.83 -9.67
C ILE A 750 -23.39 6.81 -9.16
N GLY A 751 -23.03 7.62 -8.16
CA GLY A 751 -23.89 8.71 -7.69
C GLY A 751 -24.26 9.69 -8.79
N GLY A 752 -23.29 10.07 -9.62
CA GLY A 752 -23.52 10.92 -10.82
C GLY A 752 -24.41 10.25 -11.85
N GLU A 753 -24.12 8.98 -12.18
CA GLU A 753 -24.91 8.20 -13.13
C GLU A 753 -26.37 8.02 -12.67
N TYR A 754 -26.57 7.67 -11.39
CA TYR A 754 -27.92 7.51 -10.85
C TYR A 754 -28.65 8.83 -10.66
N ALA A 755 -27.92 9.94 -10.41
CA ALA A 755 -28.51 11.27 -10.43
C ALA A 755 -29.12 11.59 -11.80
N LEU A 756 -28.38 11.37 -12.90
CA LEU A 756 -28.88 11.55 -14.26
C LEU A 756 -30.12 10.70 -14.55
N ARG A 757 -30.05 9.41 -14.25
CA ARG A 757 -31.17 8.48 -14.45
C ARG A 757 -32.37 8.80 -13.55
N SER A 758 -32.16 9.50 -12.44
CA SER A 758 -33.22 10.04 -11.57
C SER A 758 -33.81 11.37 -12.08
N GLY A 759 -33.26 11.98 -13.14
CA GLY A 759 -33.73 13.23 -13.75
C GLY A 759 -33.08 14.51 -13.21
N GLU A 760 -31.94 14.42 -12.53
CA GLU A 760 -31.13 15.56 -12.13
C GLU A 760 -30.45 16.21 -13.34
N SER A 761 -30.02 17.48 -13.17
CA SER A 761 -29.29 18.16 -14.25
C SER A 761 -27.89 17.56 -14.43
N PRO A 762 -27.30 17.65 -15.65
CA PRO A 762 -25.94 17.20 -15.91
C PRO A 762 -24.90 17.82 -14.98
N GLU A 763 -25.06 19.10 -14.61
CA GLU A 763 -24.14 19.82 -13.71
C GLU A 763 -24.16 19.23 -12.28
N VAL A 764 -25.33 18.86 -11.80
CA VAL A 764 -25.49 18.19 -10.49
C VAL A 764 -24.85 16.80 -10.53
N ALA A 765 -25.13 16.05 -11.57
CA ALA A 765 -24.57 14.71 -11.75
C ALA A 765 -23.05 14.72 -11.85
N GLN A 766 -22.49 15.63 -12.64
CA GLN A 766 -21.05 15.82 -12.79
C GLN A 766 -20.40 16.18 -11.44
N ALA A 767 -20.98 17.10 -10.70
CA ALA A 767 -20.45 17.49 -9.39
C ALA A 767 -20.41 16.32 -8.39
N ILE A 768 -21.44 15.48 -8.42
CA ILE A 768 -21.47 14.25 -7.59
C ILE A 768 -20.38 13.28 -8.03
N ALA A 769 -20.17 13.09 -9.33
CA ALA A 769 -19.16 12.20 -9.86
C ALA A 769 -17.72 12.66 -9.55
N GLU A 770 -17.49 13.96 -9.53
CA GLU A 770 -16.16 14.55 -9.34
C GLU A 770 -15.73 14.75 -7.88
N GLN A 771 -16.65 14.68 -6.92
CA GLN A 771 -16.38 15.05 -5.52
C GLN A 771 -15.18 14.35 -4.88
N TYR A 772 -14.87 13.13 -5.32
CA TYR A 772 -13.74 12.34 -4.79
C TYR A 772 -12.45 12.48 -5.62
N GLN A 773 -12.50 13.14 -6.77
CA GLN A 773 -11.29 13.43 -7.56
C GLN A 773 -10.38 14.39 -6.79
N THR A 774 -9.07 14.25 -6.95
CA THR A 774 -8.11 15.17 -6.31
C THR A 774 -8.35 16.59 -6.81
N VAL A 775 -8.56 16.75 -8.13
CA VAL A 775 -8.86 18.01 -8.78
C VAL A 775 -10.17 17.86 -9.56
N PRO A 776 -11.33 18.26 -8.98
CA PRO A 776 -12.60 18.34 -9.70
C PRO A 776 -12.53 19.37 -10.82
N ARG A 777 -13.13 19.06 -11.97
CA ARG A 777 -13.07 19.95 -13.15
C ARG A 777 -14.15 21.03 -13.16
N SER A 778 -15.36 20.69 -12.69
CA SER A 778 -16.48 21.63 -12.68
C SER A 778 -16.45 22.53 -11.45
N LYS A 779 -16.97 23.75 -11.59
CA LYS A 779 -17.10 24.72 -10.47
C LYS A 779 -17.91 24.15 -9.29
N ILE A 780 -19.00 23.44 -9.61
CA ILE A 780 -19.88 22.85 -8.58
C ILE A 780 -19.19 21.65 -7.94
N GLY A 781 -18.50 20.82 -8.73
CA GLY A 781 -17.69 19.68 -8.25
C GLY A 781 -16.58 20.13 -7.31
N LEU A 782 -15.88 21.22 -7.65
CA LEU A 782 -14.89 21.85 -6.78
C LEU A 782 -15.49 22.26 -5.42
N ALA A 783 -16.63 22.97 -5.46
CA ALA A 783 -17.29 23.44 -4.24
C ALA A 783 -17.74 22.26 -3.35
N VAL A 784 -18.33 21.21 -3.91
CA VAL A 784 -18.76 20.00 -3.16
C VAL A 784 -17.55 19.26 -2.57
N ALA A 785 -16.49 19.10 -3.35
CA ALA A 785 -15.27 18.42 -2.91
C ALA A 785 -14.55 19.16 -1.77
N LEU A 786 -14.42 20.50 -1.87
CA LEU A 786 -13.85 21.33 -0.80
C LEU A 786 -14.71 21.23 0.47
N THR A 787 -16.03 21.29 0.32
CA THR A 787 -16.97 21.20 1.44
C THR A 787 -16.87 19.88 2.18
N ASP A 788 -16.84 18.75 1.47
CA ASP A 788 -16.71 17.42 2.06
C ASP A 788 -15.38 17.21 2.80
N ARG A 789 -14.28 17.71 2.21
CA ARG A 789 -12.94 17.60 2.79
C ARG A 789 -12.78 18.49 4.03
N LEU A 790 -13.33 19.72 3.98
CA LEU A 790 -13.35 20.63 5.13
C LEU A 790 -14.16 20.04 6.29
N ASP A 791 -15.38 19.51 6.02
CA ASP A 791 -16.19 18.84 7.04
C ASP A 791 -15.43 17.66 7.68
N SER A 792 -14.74 16.84 6.87
CA SER A 792 -13.96 15.71 7.35
C SER A 792 -12.78 16.13 8.21
N LEU A 793 -11.97 17.09 7.73
CA LEU A 793 -10.79 17.57 8.45
C LEU A 793 -11.19 18.19 9.79
N VAL A 794 -12.10 19.14 9.76
CA VAL A 794 -12.51 19.89 10.96
C VAL A 794 -13.15 18.96 11.98
N GLY A 795 -14.08 18.10 11.55
CA GLY A 795 -14.77 17.18 12.45
C GLY A 795 -13.83 16.14 13.08
N LEU A 796 -12.95 15.52 12.28
CA LEU A 796 -12.08 14.46 12.78
C LEU A 796 -10.92 15.01 13.64
N PHE A 797 -10.40 16.20 13.35
CA PHE A 797 -9.45 16.89 14.25
C PHE A 797 -10.11 17.20 15.61
N ALA A 798 -11.33 17.76 15.61
CA ALA A 798 -12.08 18.03 16.83
C ALA A 798 -12.42 16.75 17.62
N ALA A 799 -12.57 15.62 16.93
CA ALA A 799 -12.75 14.31 17.57
C ALA A 799 -11.44 13.72 18.16
N GLY A 800 -10.29 14.37 17.96
CA GLY A 800 -8.97 13.92 18.44
C GLY A 800 -8.28 12.90 17.53
N LEU A 801 -8.61 12.87 16.24
CA LEU A 801 -8.14 11.89 15.26
C LEU A 801 -7.17 12.49 14.24
N ALA A 802 -6.41 13.48 14.62
CA ALA A 802 -5.34 14.05 13.80
C ALA A 802 -4.31 12.95 13.43
N PRO A 803 -3.77 12.91 12.19
CA PRO A 803 -2.76 11.95 11.78
C PRO A 803 -1.47 12.05 12.60
N THR A 804 -0.94 10.90 13.03
CA THR A 804 0.31 10.84 13.81
C THR A 804 1.33 9.93 13.14
N GLY A 805 2.56 10.39 12.91
CA GLY A 805 3.63 9.62 12.26
C GLY A 805 3.16 9.03 10.92
N ALA A 806 3.26 7.71 10.73
CA ALA A 806 2.80 7.02 9.53
C ALA A 806 1.28 6.74 9.53
N LYS A 807 0.57 6.87 10.67
CA LYS A 807 -0.83 6.48 10.80
C LYS A 807 -1.78 7.58 10.33
N ASP A 808 -2.61 7.27 9.36
CA ASP A 808 -3.69 8.13 8.84
C ASP A 808 -4.90 7.29 8.41
N PRO A 809 -5.64 6.69 9.35
CA PRO A 809 -6.72 5.75 9.03
C PRO A 809 -7.91 6.39 8.30
N PHE A 810 -8.03 7.72 8.35
CA PHE A 810 -9.13 8.46 7.69
C PHE A 810 -8.69 9.19 6.41
N GLY A 811 -7.42 9.05 5.98
CA GLY A 811 -6.92 9.69 4.77
C GLY A 811 -6.88 11.22 4.81
N LEU A 812 -6.70 11.81 6.00
CA LEU A 812 -6.74 13.26 6.19
C LEU A 812 -5.63 14.01 5.45
N ARG A 813 -4.46 13.35 5.25
CA ARG A 813 -3.38 13.89 4.40
C ARG A 813 -3.84 14.04 2.96
N ARG A 814 -4.54 13.03 2.42
CA ARG A 814 -5.11 13.08 1.08
C ARG A 814 -6.23 14.11 0.98
N ALA A 815 -7.06 14.24 2.02
CA ALA A 815 -8.09 15.27 2.08
C ALA A 815 -7.49 16.67 2.02
N ALA A 816 -6.41 16.95 2.78
CA ALA A 816 -5.73 18.24 2.75
C ALA A 816 -5.05 18.54 1.40
N ILE A 817 -4.39 17.56 0.76
CA ILE A 817 -3.87 17.70 -0.60
C ILE A 817 -5.00 18.03 -1.56
N GLY A 818 -6.14 17.34 -1.47
CA GLY A 818 -7.32 17.60 -2.28
C GLY A 818 -8.02 18.95 -2.00
N ILE A 819 -7.64 19.68 -0.95
CA ILE A 819 -8.03 21.07 -0.76
C ILE A 819 -7.05 22.01 -1.47
N VAL A 820 -5.75 21.85 -1.24
CA VAL A 820 -4.74 22.81 -1.72
C VAL A 820 -4.47 22.68 -3.23
N GLN A 821 -4.38 21.47 -3.75
CA GLN A 821 -4.04 21.24 -5.16
C GLN A 821 -5.07 21.81 -6.14
N PRO A 822 -6.39 21.56 -5.99
CA PRO A 822 -7.36 22.13 -6.93
C PRO A 822 -7.47 23.66 -6.83
N LEU A 823 -7.24 24.26 -5.65
CA LEU A 823 -7.19 25.71 -5.51
C LEU A 823 -6.02 26.31 -6.28
N ILE A 824 -4.87 25.65 -6.31
CA ILE A 824 -3.71 26.05 -7.10
C ILE A 824 -3.98 25.87 -8.60
N GLU A 825 -4.45 24.68 -9.01
CA GLU A 825 -4.64 24.36 -10.44
C GLU A 825 -5.73 25.19 -11.12
N HIS A 826 -6.75 25.59 -10.39
CA HIS A 826 -7.82 26.45 -10.88
C HIS A 826 -7.57 27.94 -10.63
N ASP A 827 -6.44 28.29 -10.03
CA ASP A 827 -6.08 29.68 -9.65
C ASP A 827 -7.20 30.39 -8.89
N VAL A 828 -7.71 29.74 -7.82
CA VAL A 828 -8.85 30.23 -7.05
C VAL A 828 -8.38 30.94 -5.79
N ASP A 829 -8.74 32.23 -5.70
CA ASP A 829 -8.59 33.02 -4.46
C ASP A 829 -9.56 32.48 -3.39
N PHE A 830 -9.03 31.83 -2.36
CA PHE A 830 -9.82 31.15 -1.34
C PHE A 830 -9.20 31.26 0.05
N ASP A 831 -9.94 31.87 0.96
CA ASP A 831 -9.54 32.02 2.35
C ASP A 831 -9.81 30.76 3.17
N LEU A 832 -8.77 29.94 3.35
CA LEU A 832 -8.83 28.71 4.15
C LEU A 832 -9.13 28.95 5.63
N ALA A 833 -8.65 30.07 6.19
CA ALA A 833 -8.90 30.35 7.60
C ALA A 833 -10.39 30.62 7.86
N LEU A 834 -11.01 31.39 6.96
CA LEU A 834 -12.45 31.65 7.03
C LEU A 834 -13.24 30.36 6.73
N ALA A 835 -12.81 29.53 5.77
CA ALA A 835 -13.45 28.26 5.44
C ALA A 835 -13.42 27.27 6.61
N VAL A 836 -12.28 27.10 7.29
CA VAL A 836 -12.14 26.28 8.51
C VAL A 836 -13.07 26.80 9.62
N LYS A 837 -13.11 28.12 9.84
CA LYS A 837 -13.99 28.72 10.81
C LYS A 837 -15.48 28.49 10.51
N ARG A 838 -15.89 28.56 9.25
CA ARG A 838 -17.25 28.24 8.79
C ARG A 838 -17.58 26.77 8.97
N SER A 839 -16.63 25.90 8.65
CA SER A 839 -16.80 24.47 8.87
C SER A 839 -16.93 24.11 10.36
N ALA A 840 -16.15 24.76 11.23
CA ALA A 840 -16.19 24.56 12.67
C ALA A 840 -17.60 24.81 13.26
N ILE A 841 -18.30 25.83 12.77
CA ILE A 841 -19.67 26.19 13.22
C ILE A 841 -20.69 25.08 12.89
N THR A 842 -20.46 24.30 11.86
CA THR A 842 -21.37 23.23 11.42
C THR A 842 -21.19 21.91 12.18
N GLN A 843 -20.08 21.75 12.92
CA GLN A 843 -19.77 20.49 13.61
C GLN A 843 -20.67 20.29 14.84
N PRO A 844 -21.02 19.03 15.18
CA PRO A 844 -21.84 18.70 16.37
C PRO A 844 -21.05 18.76 17.68
N ILE A 845 -19.73 18.94 17.61
CA ILE A 845 -18.81 19.08 18.75
C ILE A 845 -18.06 20.40 18.64
N GLU A 846 -17.62 20.92 19.77
CA GLU A 846 -16.88 22.18 19.82
C GLU A 846 -15.53 22.06 19.10
N VAL A 847 -15.19 23.08 18.31
CA VAL A 847 -13.91 23.21 17.60
C VAL A 847 -13.29 24.55 18.05
N ASP A 848 -12.40 24.45 19.03
CA ASP A 848 -11.74 25.63 19.61
C ASP A 848 -10.73 26.28 18.64
N GLU A 849 -10.23 27.45 19.00
CA GLU A 849 -9.27 28.18 18.16
C GLU A 849 -7.92 27.46 18.00
N GLU A 850 -7.50 26.71 19.03
CA GLU A 850 -6.27 25.90 18.97
C GLU A 850 -6.42 24.78 17.94
N THR A 851 -7.53 24.05 17.95
CA THR A 851 -7.84 23.00 16.94
C THR A 851 -7.92 23.61 15.55
N GLN A 852 -8.55 24.77 15.36
CA GLN A 852 -8.59 25.45 14.07
C GLN A 852 -7.18 25.83 13.60
N GLY A 853 -6.32 26.31 14.48
CA GLY A 853 -4.91 26.61 14.20
C GLY A 853 -4.14 25.35 13.75
N ASN A 854 -4.30 24.23 14.47
CA ASN A 854 -3.67 22.96 14.13
C ASN A 854 -4.11 22.41 12.76
N ILE A 855 -5.38 22.62 12.38
CA ILE A 855 -5.90 22.25 11.06
C ILE A 855 -5.23 23.07 9.96
N LEU A 856 -5.12 24.39 10.16
CA LEU A 856 -4.48 25.28 9.19
C LEU A 856 -2.99 24.96 9.03
N GLU A 857 -2.29 24.71 10.13
CA GLU A 857 -0.89 24.25 10.10
C GLU A 857 -0.73 22.91 9.36
N PHE A 858 -1.65 21.97 9.61
CA PHE A 858 -1.66 20.68 8.91
C PHE A 858 -1.87 20.85 7.39
N ILE A 859 -2.81 21.72 6.97
CA ILE A 859 -3.04 22.02 5.55
C ILE A 859 -1.82 22.72 4.95
N ALA A 860 -1.21 23.70 5.64
CA ALA A 860 0.01 24.38 5.21
C ALA A 860 1.18 23.41 5.02
N GLY A 861 1.31 22.40 5.91
CA GLY A 861 2.29 21.33 5.76
C GLY A 861 2.08 20.48 4.49
N ARG A 862 0.84 20.32 4.03
CA ARG A 862 0.54 19.61 2.75
C ARG A 862 0.76 20.52 1.54
N LEU A 863 0.44 21.81 1.66
CA LEU A 863 0.78 22.80 0.64
C LEU A 863 2.29 22.86 0.39
N LYS A 864 3.10 22.81 1.46
CA LYS A 864 4.56 22.72 1.37
C LYS A 864 5.03 21.49 0.58
N VAL A 865 4.42 20.33 0.82
CA VAL A 865 4.73 19.10 0.08
C VAL A 865 4.41 19.27 -1.41
N VAL A 866 3.21 19.73 -1.75
CA VAL A 866 2.76 19.94 -3.15
C VAL A 866 3.70 20.89 -3.91
N LEU A 867 4.11 22.02 -3.29
CA LEU A 867 5.00 22.98 -3.91
C LEU A 867 6.44 22.43 -4.08
N ASN A 868 6.95 21.68 -3.10
CA ASN A 868 8.28 21.04 -3.24
C ASN A 868 8.27 19.95 -4.33
N GLU A 869 7.22 19.14 -4.43
CA GLU A 869 7.05 18.14 -5.48
C GLU A 869 6.92 18.78 -6.88
N ALA A 870 6.40 19.99 -6.96
CA ALA A 870 6.38 20.79 -8.19
C ALA A 870 7.78 21.35 -8.59
N GLY A 871 8.83 21.09 -7.78
CA GLY A 871 10.22 21.45 -8.09
C GLY A 871 10.68 22.83 -7.57
N TYR A 872 9.88 23.46 -6.71
CA TYR A 872 10.30 24.71 -6.06
C TYR A 872 11.28 24.46 -4.90
N LYS A 873 12.25 25.37 -4.72
CA LYS A 873 13.24 25.25 -3.64
C LYS A 873 12.61 25.38 -2.26
N HIS A 874 13.06 24.55 -1.34
CA HIS A 874 12.51 24.43 0.01
C HIS A 874 12.50 25.75 0.81
N ASP A 875 13.60 26.52 0.75
CA ASP A 875 13.76 27.81 1.43
C ASP A 875 12.79 28.87 0.90
N ILE A 876 12.57 28.88 -0.42
CA ILE A 876 11.61 29.77 -1.10
C ILE A 876 10.17 29.43 -0.67
N VAL A 877 9.82 28.15 -0.70
CA VAL A 877 8.50 27.69 -0.26
C VAL A 877 8.25 28.08 1.20
N GLU A 878 9.25 27.86 2.07
CA GLU A 878 9.13 28.19 3.49
C GLU A 878 8.97 29.71 3.72
N ALA A 879 9.74 30.52 3.00
CA ALA A 879 9.65 31.98 3.08
C ALA A 879 8.24 32.50 2.81
N VAL A 880 7.57 31.97 1.80
CA VAL A 880 6.20 32.39 1.43
C VAL A 880 5.15 31.83 2.39
N LEU A 881 5.23 30.55 2.75
CA LEU A 881 4.17 29.88 3.53
C LEU A 881 4.08 30.40 4.97
N VAL A 882 5.12 30.96 5.53
CA VAL A 882 5.08 31.62 6.85
C VAL A 882 4.10 32.82 6.84
N GLU A 883 3.97 33.54 5.72
CA GLU A 883 3.17 34.74 5.62
C GLU A 883 1.78 34.52 5.00
N GLN A 884 1.61 33.58 4.08
CA GLN A 884 0.37 33.48 3.31
C GLN A 884 -0.15 32.05 3.04
N SER A 885 0.15 31.09 3.93
CA SER A 885 -0.30 29.70 3.79
C SER A 885 -1.84 29.51 3.77
N ALA A 886 -2.61 30.51 4.17
CA ALA A 886 -4.07 30.45 4.19
C ALA A 886 -4.71 30.60 2.80
N ASN A 887 -3.94 30.97 1.75
CA ASN A 887 -4.43 31.06 0.38
C ASN A 887 -3.51 30.27 -0.57
N PRO A 888 -3.83 29.01 -0.93
CA PRO A 888 -2.94 28.15 -1.71
C PRO A 888 -2.57 28.70 -3.10
N ALA A 889 -3.51 29.30 -3.83
CA ALA A 889 -3.25 29.87 -5.15
C ALA A 889 -2.30 31.06 -5.06
N ALA A 890 -2.58 32.01 -4.16
CA ALA A 890 -1.70 33.16 -3.93
C ALA A 890 -0.30 32.73 -3.47
N SER A 891 -0.21 31.71 -2.59
CA SER A 891 1.06 31.16 -2.14
C SER A 891 1.86 30.56 -3.30
N ALA A 892 1.21 29.80 -4.19
CA ALA A 892 1.88 29.17 -5.33
C ALA A 892 2.42 30.22 -6.32
N GLU A 893 1.65 31.26 -6.60
CA GLU A 893 2.10 32.36 -7.48
C GLU A 893 3.25 33.16 -6.81
N ALA A 894 3.17 33.42 -5.51
CA ALA A 894 4.24 34.07 -4.78
C ALA A 894 5.54 33.26 -4.76
N VAL A 895 5.46 31.94 -4.58
CA VAL A 895 6.61 31.02 -4.66
C VAL A 895 7.23 31.06 -6.04
N LYS A 896 6.42 31.01 -7.09
CA LYS A 896 6.88 31.08 -8.48
C LYS A 896 7.59 32.41 -8.78
N GLN A 897 7.02 33.55 -8.38
CA GLN A 897 7.63 34.87 -8.51
C GLN A 897 8.95 34.95 -7.73
N LEU A 898 8.97 34.49 -6.46
CA LEU A 898 10.17 34.54 -5.63
C LEU A 898 11.31 33.66 -6.19
N GLN A 899 10.99 32.50 -6.72
CA GLN A 899 11.97 31.63 -7.39
C GLN A 899 12.56 32.29 -8.64
N ALA A 900 11.75 33.00 -9.40
CA ALA A 900 12.23 33.79 -10.55
C ALA A 900 13.18 34.91 -10.12
N TRP A 901 12.86 35.62 -9.03
CA TRP A 901 13.72 36.67 -8.47
C TRP A 901 15.04 36.12 -7.94
N VAL A 902 15.02 35.01 -7.19
CA VAL A 902 16.22 34.33 -6.68
C VAL A 902 17.15 33.85 -7.80
N GLY A 903 16.60 33.52 -8.96
CA GLY A 903 17.36 33.10 -10.16
C GLY A 903 18.05 34.24 -10.93
N ARG A 904 17.89 35.50 -10.54
CA ARG A 904 18.45 36.67 -11.26
C ARG A 904 19.92 36.85 -10.94
N GLU A 905 20.71 37.34 -11.87
CA GLU A 905 22.12 37.63 -11.68
C GLU A 905 22.40 38.73 -10.62
N ASP A 906 21.48 39.71 -10.49
CA ASP A 906 21.58 40.81 -9.53
C ASP A 906 21.04 40.48 -8.12
N TRP A 907 20.53 39.27 -7.92
CA TRP A 907 19.98 38.82 -6.63
C TRP A 907 20.98 38.93 -5.47
N SER A 908 22.26 38.64 -5.73
CA SER A 908 23.36 38.77 -4.77
C SER A 908 23.61 40.22 -4.26
N THR A 909 23.03 41.22 -4.93
CA THR A 909 23.04 42.62 -4.49
C THR A 909 21.72 43.02 -3.83
N ILE A 910 20.59 42.53 -4.32
CA ILE A 910 19.25 42.89 -3.86
C ILE A 910 18.99 42.32 -2.45
N LEU A 911 19.17 41.01 -2.26
CA LEU A 911 18.86 40.35 -0.99
C LEU A 911 19.71 40.93 0.18
N PRO A 912 21.03 41.06 0.10
CA PRO A 912 21.84 41.64 1.19
C PRO A 912 21.45 43.08 1.56
N ALA A 913 21.04 43.91 0.61
CA ALA A 913 20.60 45.25 0.87
C ALA A 913 19.30 45.27 1.74
N PHE A 914 18.31 44.49 1.34
CA PHE A 914 17.07 44.31 2.09
C PHE A 914 17.32 43.63 3.47
N ALA A 915 18.14 42.57 3.47
CA ALA A 915 18.46 41.82 4.69
C ALA A 915 19.08 42.68 5.78
N ARG A 916 19.92 43.64 5.43
CA ARG A 916 20.49 44.59 6.40
C ARG A 916 19.42 45.42 7.12
N CYS A 917 18.40 45.86 6.39
CA CYS A 917 17.26 46.59 6.96
C CYS A 917 16.46 45.71 7.92
N VAL A 918 16.16 44.46 7.54
CA VAL A 918 15.40 43.51 8.37
C VAL A 918 16.19 43.09 9.60
N ARG A 919 17.47 42.73 9.46
CA ARG A 919 18.32 42.24 10.57
C ARG A 919 18.47 43.27 11.68
N ILE A 920 18.72 44.55 11.33
CA ILE A 920 18.96 45.61 12.33
C ILE A 920 17.69 46.06 13.05
N THR A 921 16.52 45.78 12.43
CA THR A 921 15.20 46.18 12.98
C THR A 921 14.47 45.01 13.64
N ARG A 922 14.89 43.74 13.45
CA ARG A 922 14.19 42.53 13.92
C ARG A 922 13.91 42.53 15.41
N ASP A 923 14.87 42.95 16.26
CA ASP A 923 14.75 42.87 17.73
C ASP A 923 14.10 44.10 18.35
N GLN A 924 13.64 45.04 17.52
CA GLN A 924 13.00 46.26 17.99
C GLN A 924 11.52 46.01 18.29
N GLN A 925 11.12 46.04 19.57
CA GLN A 925 9.74 45.86 19.99
C GLN A 925 8.80 47.05 19.69
N LYS A 926 9.40 48.21 19.38
CA LYS A 926 8.64 49.46 19.10
C LYS A 926 8.80 49.86 17.63
N THR A 927 7.73 50.35 17.04
CA THR A 927 7.79 51.03 15.75
C THR A 927 8.06 52.51 15.97
N PHE A 928 9.13 53.02 15.39
CA PHE A 928 9.56 54.42 15.55
C PHE A 928 8.96 55.28 14.42
N LYS A 929 8.52 56.47 14.79
CA LYS A 929 8.04 57.48 13.80
C LYS A 929 9.22 58.22 13.24
N VAL A 930 9.34 58.28 11.92
CA VAL A 930 10.38 59.07 11.24
C VAL A 930 10.06 60.55 11.29
N ASN A 931 11.07 61.36 11.70
CA ASN A 931 11.03 62.79 11.69
C ASN A 931 12.07 63.32 10.70
N GLU A 932 11.62 63.88 9.57
CA GLU A 932 12.46 64.36 8.49
C GLU A 932 13.39 65.50 8.96
N LYS A 933 12.94 66.35 9.89
CA LYS A 933 13.73 67.46 10.42
C LYS A 933 14.89 67.05 11.32
N ALA A 934 14.93 65.77 11.73
CA ALA A 934 15.94 65.20 12.59
C ALA A 934 17.05 64.52 11.79
N PHE A 935 17.01 64.48 10.47
CA PHE A 935 18.06 63.90 9.62
C PHE A 935 19.30 64.78 9.62
N VAL A 936 20.45 64.18 9.94
CA VAL A 936 21.74 64.84 9.97
C VAL A 936 22.51 64.62 8.67
N GLU A 937 22.62 63.34 8.25
CA GLU A 937 23.38 62.96 7.09
C GLU A 937 22.59 63.10 5.78
N LYS A 938 23.26 63.32 4.69
CA LYS A 938 22.64 63.44 3.36
C LYS A 938 21.94 62.15 2.96
N GLU A 939 22.56 61.01 3.23
CA GLU A 939 22.11 59.69 2.88
C GLU A 939 20.81 59.30 3.61
N GLU A 940 20.54 59.83 4.82
CA GLU A 940 19.26 59.71 5.50
C GLU A 940 18.14 60.41 4.75
N LYS A 941 18.37 61.62 4.26
CA LYS A 941 17.42 62.40 3.46
C LYS A 941 17.18 61.76 2.11
N ASP A 942 18.25 61.31 1.47
CA ASP A 942 18.18 60.64 0.14
C ASP A 942 17.40 59.32 0.22
N LEU A 943 17.62 58.49 1.24
CA LEU A 943 16.89 57.26 1.47
C LEU A 943 15.40 57.55 1.78
N PHE A 944 15.13 58.51 2.66
CA PHE A 944 13.72 58.93 2.96
C PHE A 944 13.00 59.40 1.72
N ALA A 945 13.64 60.29 0.92
CA ALA A 945 13.07 60.76 -0.36
C ALA A 945 12.84 59.64 -1.35
N ALA A 946 13.76 58.65 -1.42
CA ALA A 946 13.59 57.47 -2.24
C ALA A 946 12.39 56.61 -1.82
N ILE A 947 12.22 56.40 -0.51
CA ILE A 947 11.05 55.69 0.02
C ILE A 947 9.76 56.44 -0.33
N GLN A 948 9.67 57.71 -0.05
CA GLN A 948 8.47 58.53 -0.34
C GLN A 948 8.12 58.57 -1.84
N LYS A 949 9.12 58.50 -2.72
CA LYS A 949 8.92 58.44 -4.17
C LYS A 949 8.51 57.05 -4.68
N THR A 950 9.01 55.99 -4.06
CA THR A 950 8.89 54.64 -4.59
C THR A 950 7.73 53.87 -3.94
N VAL A 951 7.50 54.09 -2.62
CA VAL A 951 6.47 53.34 -1.86
C VAL A 951 5.17 54.14 -1.81
N ASN A 952 4.34 53.98 -2.82
CA ASN A 952 3.01 54.65 -2.87
C ASN A 952 1.95 53.90 -2.05
N ARG A 953 2.08 52.58 -1.93
CA ARG A 953 1.21 51.67 -1.17
C ARG A 953 2.04 50.46 -0.70
N GLN A 954 1.50 49.73 0.27
CA GLN A 954 2.06 48.41 0.63
C GLN A 954 2.02 47.48 -0.60
N PRO A 955 3.13 46.87 -0.97
CA PRO A 955 3.10 45.85 -2.06
C PRO A 955 2.21 44.66 -1.68
N SER A 956 1.59 44.09 -2.67
CA SER A 956 0.67 42.95 -2.52
C SER A 956 1.22 41.66 -3.12
N THR A 957 2.26 41.76 -3.95
CA THR A 957 2.91 40.62 -4.62
C THR A 957 4.43 40.65 -4.42
N VAL A 958 5.08 39.51 -4.65
CA VAL A 958 6.55 39.40 -4.63
C VAL A 958 7.18 40.32 -5.68
N ASP A 959 6.57 40.38 -6.87
CA ASP A 959 7.06 41.21 -7.96
C ASP A 959 7.02 42.73 -7.58
N GLU A 960 5.87 43.22 -7.07
CA GLU A 960 5.77 44.61 -6.57
C GLU A 960 6.79 44.91 -5.46
N LEU A 961 6.99 43.96 -4.53
CA LEU A 961 7.97 44.09 -3.45
C LEU A 961 9.38 44.29 -4.01
N PHE A 962 9.85 43.36 -4.89
CA PHE A 962 11.24 43.47 -5.35
C PHE A 962 11.45 44.56 -6.40
N GLU A 963 10.46 44.96 -7.17
CA GLU A 963 10.53 46.19 -7.98
C GLU A 963 10.79 47.44 -7.13
N ILE A 964 10.19 47.51 -5.95
CA ILE A 964 10.42 48.59 -4.99
C ILE A 964 11.84 48.44 -4.40
N VAL A 965 12.22 47.28 -3.92
CA VAL A 965 13.51 47.03 -3.28
C VAL A 965 14.68 47.30 -4.23
N VAL A 966 14.58 46.89 -5.50
CA VAL A 966 15.61 47.19 -6.51
C VAL A 966 15.84 48.70 -6.66
N LYS A 967 14.76 49.48 -6.73
CA LYS A 967 14.85 50.97 -6.79
C LYS A 967 15.44 51.59 -5.55
N LEU A 968 15.23 50.96 -4.38
CA LEU A 968 15.76 51.45 -3.08
C LEU A 968 17.18 50.97 -2.81
N THR A 969 17.64 49.90 -3.44
CA THR A 969 18.96 49.25 -3.17
C THR A 969 20.13 50.21 -3.23
N PRO A 970 20.28 51.13 -4.21
CA PRO A 970 21.39 52.08 -4.22
C PRO A 970 21.38 53.02 -3.02
N SER A 971 20.19 53.50 -2.62
CA SER A 971 20.04 54.42 -1.47
C SER A 971 20.26 53.68 -0.15
N ILE A 972 19.78 52.41 -0.03
CA ILE A 972 20.03 51.53 1.11
C ILE A 972 21.51 51.32 1.30
N ASN A 973 22.24 50.97 0.23
CA ASN A 973 23.69 50.73 0.31
C ASN A 973 24.45 52.03 0.71
N ALA A 974 24.16 53.14 0.07
CA ALA A 974 24.75 54.42 0.44
C ALA A 974 24.49 54.82 1.91
N PHE A 975 23.29 54.55 2.39
CA PHE A 975 22.93 54.78 3.80
C PHE A 975 23.77 53.93 4.76
N PHE A 976 23.88 52.63 4.57
CA PHE A 976 24.68 51.75 5.41
C PHE A 976 26.17 52.00 5.33
N ASP A 977 26.66 52.54 4.21
CA ASP A 977 28.09 52.84 4.02
C ASP A 977 28.50 54.11 4.73
N LYS A 978 27.59 55.09 5.00
CA LYS A 978 27.88 56.40 5.54
C LYS A 978 27.25 56.66 6.90
N VAL A 979 26.13 55.99 7.24
CA VAL A 979 25.33 56.29 8.43
C VAL A 979 25.50 55.16 9.47
N LEU A 980 25.98 55.55 10.67
CA LEU A 980 26.05 54.66 11.84
C LEU A 980 24.63 54.54 12.45
N VAL A 981 23.88 53.48 12.14
CA VAL A 981 22.48 53.32 12.59
C VAL A 981 22.36 53.32 14.09
N MET A 982 23.23 52.58 14.79
CA MET A 982 23.26 52.47 16.26
C MET A 982 24.05 53.61 16.89
N SER A 983 23.55 54.85 16.70
CA SER A 983 24.14 56.09 17.26
C SER A 983 23.98 56.14 18.79
N GLU A 984 24.89 56.81 19.48
CA GLU A 984 24.82 57.09 20.91
C GLU A 984 23.64 58.05 21.25
N ASP A 985 23.26 58.92 20.31
CA ASP A 985 22.05 59.74 20.44
C ASP A 985 20.83 58.88 20.13
N LYS A 986 20.08 58.55 21.19
CA LYS A 986 18.85 57.71 21.12
C LYS A 986 17.80 58.27 20.17
N LYS A 987 17.64 59.58 20.05
CA LYS A 987 16.62 60.16 19.15
C LYS A 987 17.03 59.97 17.69
N LEU A 988 18.30 60.10 17.41
CA LEU A 988 18.86 59.88 16.08
C LEU A 988 18.82 58.37 15.73
N GLN A 989 19.17 57.52 16.70
CA GLN A 989 19.07 56.07 16.57
C GLN A 989 17.62 55.62 16.26
N GLU A 990 16.63 56.07 17.04
CA GLU A 990 15.22 55.78 16.85
C GLU A 990 14.70 56.24 15.49
N ASN A 991 15.14 57.43 15.02
CA ASN A 991 14.76 57.95 13.72
C ASN A 991 15.32 57.10 12.54
N ARG A 992 16.58 56.68 12.64
CA ARG A 992 17.26 55.79 11.70
C ARG A 992 16.64 54.41 11.64
N LEU A 993 16.35 53.83 12.82
CA LEU A 993 15.63 52.54 12.92
C LEU A 993 14.22 52.68 12.34
N GLY A 994 13.51 53.75 12.61
CA GLY A 994 12.18 53.98 12.03
C GLY A 994 12.17 54.03 10.49
N LEU A 995 13.23 54.61 9.91
CA LEU A 995 13.40 54.67 8.45
C LEU A 995 13.59 53.26 7.87
N LEU A 996 14.44 52.43 8.53
CA LEU A 996 14.69 51.05 8.09
C LEU A 996 13.50 50.11 8.37
N GLN A 997 12.73 50.35 9.43
CA GLN A 997 11.49 49.61 9.71
C GLN A 997 10.46 49.79 8.61
N GLN A 998 10.36 50.95 7.94
CA GLN A 998 9.48 51.15 6.79
C GLN A 998 9.83 50.23 5.63
N ILE A 999 11.15 49.99 5.38
CA ILE A 999 11.63 49.11 4.32
C ILE A 999 11.38 47.63 4.74
N ALA A 1000 11.74 47.27 5.96
CA ALA A 1000 11.54 45.93 6.48
C ALA A 1000 10.08 45.49 6.46
N ALA A 1001 9.15 46.43 6.73
CA ALA A 1001 7.71 46.16 6.73
C ALA A 1001 7.13 45.83 5.33
N LEU A 1002 7.85 46.12 4.25
CA LEU A 1002 7.36 45.86 2.89
C LEU A 1002 7.10 44.39 2.59
N SER A 1003 7.84 43.46 3.20
CA SER A 1003 7.68 42.01 2.96
C SER A 1003 6.58 41.38 3.81
N LYS A 1004 6.00 42.16 4.77
CA LYS A 1004 4.97 41.60 5.66
C LYS A 1004 3.70 41.21 4.89
N GLY A 1005 3.23 40.01 5.10
CA GLY A 1005 2.10 39.40 4.40
C GLY A 1005 2.44 38.86 3.00
N ILE A 1006 3.71 38.94 2.58
CA ILE A 1006 4.19 38.46 1.27
C ILE A 1006 5.13 37.26 1.44
N ALA A 1007 6.27 37.47 2.13
CA ALA A 1007 7.20 36.38 2.41
C ALA A 1007 8.19 36.81 3.54
N ASP A 1008 8.56 35.87 4.39
CA ASP A 1008 9.65 36.02 5.36
C ASP A 1008 11.02 35.75 4.70
N MET A 1009 11.65 36.81 4.25
CA MET A 1009 12.95 36.73 3.57
C MET A 1009 14.05 36.11 4.43
N SER A 1010 13.89 36.08 5.76
CA SER A 1010 14.89 35.46 6.65
C SER A 1010 15.04 33.94 6.50
N LYS A 1011 14.15 33.31 5.76
CA LYS A 1011 14.18 31.88 5.46
C LYS A 1011 14.99 31.52 4.23
N LEU A 1012 15.34 32.53 3.41
CA LEU A 1012 16.08 32.31 2.17
C LEU A 1012 17.57 32.04 2.43
N GLU A 1013 18.12 31.17 1.60
CA GLU A 1013 19.56 30.89 1.56
C GLU A 1013 20.32 32.18 1.22
N GLY A 1014 21.31 32.55 2.03
CA GLY A 1014 22.09 33.77 1.87
C GLY A 1014 21.52 35.04 2.52
N PHE A 1015 20.38 34.96 3.20
CA PHE A 1015 19.80 36.08 3.94
C PHE A 1015 20.68 36.52 5.11
#